data_0d3a9a242fe8dbb7a43f3b17ea07059d
#
_entry.id   0d3a9a242fe8dbb7a43f3b17ea07059d
#
_cell.length_a   1.000
_cell.length_b   1.000
_cell.length_c   1.000
_cell.angle_alpha   90.00
_cell.angle_beta   90.00
_cell.angle_gamma   90.00
#
_symmetry.space_group_name_H-M   'P 1'
#
loop_
_entity.id
_entity.type
_entity.pdbx_description
1 polymer ?
#
loop_
_entity_poly.entity_id
_entity_poly.type
_entity_poly.pdbx_seq_one_letter_code
_entity_poly.pdbx_strand_id
1 'polypeptide(L)'
;MTAPTHPPLVALRDVTRVYRTGDTEVRALDGVSLTIRAGEFVAIMGQSGSGKSTLMNIIGCLDRPSAGRYLVNGADVATLSGDELAALRRDTFGFVFQRYNLLATMTATENVELPAVYAGKSRQVRAEGAQRLISRLGLADRGSHRPNELSGGQQQRVSIARALMNDAQVILADEPTGALDSQSGAEVLALLAELNAEGHTVILITHDPTVAAHANRLIRLADGKVVEDSVTTPDETRRGADRGAPARPLIFGADMGEAVKMAFRSLRMNLFRTALTLLGVVIGVGAVVVMLAIGDGSKANVMSQIQAMGTNLLIVRAGGPGVRTAEVTTLNIEDVHAILELPNVVTAVPERSTGVTMRFGNRDHRTQIQGTWPQFPLVNDWDVAEGGFFNQADVNGYAPVIVLGQTVAETMFPDGESAVGQYVLVQSVPFEVVGTMQAKGAAMFGRDQDDVALVPMTTGTMRLFGRHHLSSISVKVTDAAYIDETQAAIEKLLMARHGTEDFRVRNTASLLEMADATYTTLTILLGSVAAISLLVGGIGVMNIMLVSVTERTREIGIRMATGARKRDILLQFNTEALVVCGIGGASGILLGLGLAGIAQWAGMNVAFSAGPPILAFSCAFLTGLLFGYLPARKAANLDPVAALATE
;
A
#
# COMPACT_ATOMS: atom_id res chain seq x y z
N MET A 1 11.33 31.45 63.27
CA MET A 1 11.52 31.34 61.84
C MET A 1 11.21 29.91 61.48
N THR A 2 10.00 29.63 60.96
CA THR A 2 9.58 28.32 60.47
C THR A 2 10.35 28.01 59.18
N ALA A 3 11.13 26.94 59.16
CA ALA A 3 11.83 26.45 57.96
C ALA A 3 10.79 26.33 56.81
N PRO A 4 11.16 26.60 55.56
CA PRO A 4 10.25 26.42 54.43
C PRO A 4 9.96 24.90 54.33
N THR A 5 8.71 24.54 54.66
CA THR A 5 8.22 23.18 54.51
C THR A 5 8.09 22.91 53.01
N HIS A 6 9.02 22.11 52.47
CA HIS A 6 8.89 21.60 51.06
C HIS A 6 7.50 20.96 50.93
N PRO A 7 6.80 21.18 49.80
CA PRO A 7 5.53 20.53 49.55
C PRO A 7 5.69 19.00 49.63
N PRO A 8 4.68 18.29 50.13
CA PRO A 8 4.73 16.84 50.16
C PRO A 8 4.86 16.26 48.75
N LEU A 9 5.61 15.16 48.62
CA LEU A 9 5.81 14.50 47.33
C LEU A 9 4.50 13.96 46.77
N VAL A 10 3.67 13.34 47.63
CA VAL A 10 2.33 12.83 47.33
C VAL A 10 1.33 13.37 48.34
N ALA A 11 0.25 13.97 47.91
CA ALA A 11 -0.83 14.38 48.80
C ALA A 11 -2.20 14.06 48.21
N LEU A 12 -2.93 13.21 48.87
CA LEU A 12 -4.32 12.87 48.60
C LEU A 12 -5.21 13.65 49.58
N ARG A 13 -6.26 14.29 49.10
CA ARG A 13 -7.22 15.06 49.93
C ARG A 13 -8.63 14.64 49.55
N ASP A 14 -9.29 13.93 50.46
CA ASP A 14 -10.66 13.46 50.35
C ASP A 14 -10.91 12.66 49.03
N VAL A 15 -9.97 11.83 48.64
CA VAL A 15 -9.99 11.10 47.37
C VAL A 15 -10.98 9.95 47.44
N THR A 16 -11.90 9.95 46.50
CA THR A 16 -12.93 8.91 46.30
C THR A 16 -12.75 8.29 44.91
N ARG A 17 -12.90 6.95 44.83
CA ARG A 17 -12.93 6.22 43.56
C ARG A 17 -14.11 5.29 43.49
N VAL A 18 -14.98 5.50 42.52
CA VAL A 18 -16.18 4.70 42.27
C VAL A 18 -16.04 4.03 40.91
N TYR A 19 -16.23 2.71 40.89
CA TYR A 19 -16.34 1.93 39.66
C TYR A 19 -17.81 1.61 39.41
N ARG A 20 -18.28 1.76 38.16
CA ARG A 20 -19.63 1.42 37.73
C ARG A 20 -19.59 0.21 36.81
N THR A 21 -20.29 -0.86 37.18
CA THR A 21 -20.45 -2.06 36.36
C THR A 21 -21.94 -2.35 36.20
N GLY A 22 -22.51 -1.91 35.07
CA GLY A 22 -23.97 -1.89 34.88
C GLY A 22 -24.64 -0.97 35.91
N ASP A 23 -25.60 -1.50 36.65
CA ASP A 23 -26.36 -0.75 37.68
C ASP A 23 -25.68 -0.79 39.08
N THR A 24 -24.54 -1.48 39.20
CA THR A 24 -23.83 -1.62 40.49
C THR A 24 -22.73 -0.59 40.60
N GLU A 25 -22.72 0.20 41.68
CA GLU A 25 -21.63 1.09 42.04
C GLU A 25 -20.80 0.48 43.18
N VAL A 26 -19.48 0.34 42.93
CA VAL A 26 -18.51 -0.11 43.94
C VAL A 26 -17.61 1.06 44.32
N ARG A 27 -17.66 1.52 45.56
CA ARG A 27 -16.74 2.52 46.09
C ARG A 27 -15.47 1.83 46.54
N ALA A 28 -14.44 1.86 45.72
CA ALA A 28 -13.16 1.24 46.02
C ALA A 28 -12.29 2.12 46.94
N LEU A 29 -12.49 3.44 46.92
CA LEU A 29 -11.93 4.39 47.87
C LEU A 29 -13.03 5.39 48.27
N ASP A 30 -13.08 5.72 49.56
CA ASP A 30 -14.14 6.59 50.15
C ASP A 30 -13.49 7.63 51.06
N GLY A 31 -13.15 8.81 50.51
CA GLY A 31 -12.64 9.96 51.25
C GLY A 31 -11.22 9.79 51.80
N VAL A 32 -10.34 9.15 51.05
CA VAL A 32 -8.93 8.90 51.47
C VAL A 32 -8.14 10.20 51.50
N SER A 33 -7.62 10.57 52.67
CA SER A 33 -6.66 11.66 52.85
C SER A 33 -5.32 11.10 53.38
N LEU A 34 -4.25 11.36 52.64
CA LEU A 34 -2.93 10.80 52.90
C LEU A 34 -1.83 11.71 52.35
N THR A 35 -0.77 11.88 53.10
CA THR A 35 0.39 12.68 52.71
C THR A 35 1.66 11.85 52.84
N ILE A 36 2.47 11.73 51.79
CA ILE A 36 3.77 11.02 51.80
C ILE A 36 4.85 12.04 51.43
N ARG A 37 5.90 12.08 52.21
CA ARG A 37 7.07 12.94 52.03
C ARG A 37 8.19 12.23 51.26
N ALA A 38 9.07 12.99 50.65
CA ALA A 38 10.22 12.46 49.97
C ALA A 38 11.14 11.67 50.94
N GLY A 39 11.58 10.48 50.56
CA GLY A 39 12.45 9.61 51.36
C GLY A 39 11.71 8.73 52.37
N GLU A 40 10.38 8.82 52.49
CA GLU A 40 9.65 7.91 53.39
C GLU A 40 9.63 6.46 52.84
N PHE A 41 9.69 5.48 53.74
CA PHE A 41 9.37 4.09 53.46
C PHE A 41 8.03 3.75 54.10
N VAL A 42 6.98 3.65 53.29
CA VAL A 42 5.60 3.48 53.72
C VAL A 42 5.09 2.11 53.34
N ALA A 43 4.49 1.37 54.24
CA ALA A 43 3.72 0.16 53.93
C ALA A 43 2.22 0.46 53.99
N ILE A 44 1.50 0.07 52.92
CA ILE A 44 0.04 0.14 52.87
C ILE A 44 -0.50 -1.28 53.00
N MET A 45 -1.17 -1.55 54.12
CA MET A 45 -1.74 -2.85 54.44
C MET A 45 -3.27 -2.86 54.39
N GLY A 46 -3.86 -4.03 54.19
CA GLY A 46 -5.29 -4.30 54.29
C GLY A 46 -5.68 -5.64 53.71
N GLN A 47 -6.88 -6.10 54.00
CA GLN A 47 -7.41 -7.35 53.46
C GLN A 47 -7.62 -7.27 51.92
N SER A 48 -7.83 -8.42 51.27
CA SER A 48 -8.22 -8.46 49.87
C SER A 48 -9.54 -7.68 49.66
N GLY A 49 -9.63 -6.83 48.64
CA GLY A 49 -10.79 -5.96 48.38
C GLY A 49 -10.83 -4.67 49.19
N SER A 50 -9.90 -4.36 50.08
CA SER A 50 -9.88 -3.15 50.89
C SER A 50 -9.59 -1.85 50.11
N GLY A 51 -9.25 -1.91 48.82
CA GLY A 51 -8.95 -0.75 47.97
C GLY A 51 -7.46 -0.46 47.76
N LYS A 52 -6.52 -1.32 48.25
CA LYS A 52 -5.05 -1.14 48.14
C LYS A 52 -4.58 -0.94 46.71
N SER A 53 -4.92 -1.85 45.79
CA SER A 53 -4.51 -1.78 44.40
C SER A 53 -5.12 -0.55 43.68
N THR A 54 -6.35 -0.16 44.06
CA THR A 54 -6.99 1.09 43.56
C THR A 54 -6.21 2.31 44.05
N LEU A 55 -5.82 2.34 45.33
CA LEU A 55 -5.02 3.43 45.88
C LEU A 55 -3.66 3.54 45.20
N MET A 56 -2.99 2.40 44.94
CA MET A 56 -1.73 2.35 44.22
C MET A 56 -1.89 2.86 42.77
N ASN A 57 -2.95 2.46 42.06
CA ASN A 57 -3.20 2.90 40.69
C ASN A 57 -3.44 4.43 40.62
N ILE A 58 -4.09 5.00 41.63
CA ILE A 58 -4.27 6.47 41.74
C ILE A 58 -2.92 7.14 42.05
N ILE A 59 -2.18 6.67 43.08
CA ILE A 59 -0.88 7.23 43.44
C ILE A 59 0.07 7.18 42.24
N GLY A 60 0.11 6.06 41.52
CA GLY A 60 0.92 5.87 40.31
C GLY A 60 0.38 6.56 39.06
N CYS A 61 -0.69 7.34 39.14
CA CYS A 61 -1.31 8.02 38.01
C CYS A 61 -1.74 7.07 36.87
N LEU A 62 -2.01 5.78 37.19
CA LEU A 62 -2.58 4.80 36.26
C LEU A 62 -4.10 4.99 36.14
N ASP A 63 -4.74 5.43 37.22
CA ASP A 63 -6.16 5.76 37.31
C ASP A 63 -6.36 7.17 37.86
N ARG A 64 -7.58 7.73 37.72
CA ARG A 64 -7.92 9.04 38.21
C ARG A 64 -8.96 8.95 39.33
N PRO A 65 -8.89 9.81 40.36
CA PRO A 65 -9.94 9.87 41.36
C PRO A 65 -11.29 10.29 40.72
N SER A 66 -12.39 9.78 41.26
CA SER A 66 -13.74 10.19 40.89
C SER A 66 -14.11 11.53 41.58
N ALA A 67 -13.57 11.79 42.78
CA ALA A 67 -13.72 13.03 43.53
C ALA A 67 -12.52 13.24 44.45
N GLY A 68 -12.38 14.44 45.01
CA GLY A 68 -11.23 14.82 45.83
C GLY A 68 -10.10 15.42 45.02
N ARG A 69 -8.93 15.62 45.64
CA ARG A 69 -7.73 16.18 44.98
C ARG A 69 -6.53 15.27 45.20
N TYR A 70 -5.78 15.09 44.14
CA TYR A 70 -4.51 14.38 44.16
C TYR A 70 -3.39 15.29 43.62
N LEU A 71 -2.37 15.53 44.46
CA LEU A 71 -1.24 16.39 44.16
C LEU A 71 0.06 15.58 44.17
N VAL A 72 0.90 15.78 43.17
CA VAL A 72 2.26 15.24 43.08
C VAL A 72 3.24 16.38 42.92
N ASN A 73 4.20 16.51 43.84
CA ASN A 73 5.11 17.67 43.87
C ASN A 73 4.36 19.03 43.86
N GLY A 74 3.16 19.09 44.46
CA GLY A 74 2.31 20.27 44.46
C GLY A 74 1.47 20.48 43.19
N ALA A 75 1.66 19.74 42.12
CA ALA A 75 0.87 19.80 40.89
C ALA A 75 -0.41 18.95 41.02
N ASP A 76 -1.58 19.51 40.66
CA ASP A 76 -2.84 18.75 40.69
C ASP A 76 -2.97 17.84 39.50
N VAL A 77 -3.03 16.53 39.77
CA VAL A 77 -3.12 15.45 38.74
C VAL A 77 -4.42 15.57 37.92
N ALA A 78 -5.48 16.14 38.45
CA ALA A 78 -6.74 16.30 37.73
C ALA A 78 -6.64 17.25 36.55
N THR A 79 -5.71 18.21 36.61
CA THR A 79 -5.51 19.23 35.55
C THR A 79 -4.60 18.74 34.41
N LEU A 80 -3.92 17.59 34.60
CA LEU A 80 -2.95 17.08 33.65
C LEU A 80 -3.63 16.33 32.49
N SER A 81 -3.13 16.55 31.28
CA SER A 81 -3.49 15.80 30.08
C SER A 81 -2.99 14.35 30.18
N GLY A 82 -3.48 13.46 29.31
CA GLY A 82 -3.03 12.07 29.25
C GLY A 82 -1.52 11.93 28.98
N ASP A 83 -0.95 12.81 28.18
CA ASP A 83 0.48 12.80 27.85
C ASP A 83 1.34 13.32 29.02
N GLU A 84 0.84 14.31 29.75
CA GLU A 84 1.50 14.80 30.98
C GLU A 84 1.46 13.75 32.08
N LEU A 85 0.36 13.01 32.25
CA LEU A 85 0.30 11.86 33.17
C LEU A 85 1.27 10.74 32.76
N ALA A 86 1.41 10.47 31.47
CA ALA A 86 2.39 9.49 30.99
C ALA A 86 3.84 9.94 31.30
N ALA A 87 4.12 11.23 31.14
CA ALA A 87 5.41 11.82 31.52
C ALA A 87 5.64 11.73 33.03
N LEU A 88 4.62 12.05 33.83
CA LEU A 88 4.70 11.96 35.29
C LEU A 88 4.96 10.51 35.76
N ARG A 89 4.26 9.53 35.19
CA ARG A 89 4.54 8.09 35.45
C ARG A 89 5.96 7.70 35.10
N ARG A 90 6.45 8.14 33.94
CA ARG A 90 7.77 7.81 33.44
C ARG A 90 8.91 8.40 34.26
N ASP A 91 8.75 9.65 34.73
CA ASP A 91 9.82 10.44 35.31
C ASP A 91 9.80 10.45 36.85
N THR A 92 8.64 10.21 37.47
CA THR A 92 8.48 10.27 38.93
C THR A 92 8.28 8.89 39.56
N PHE A 93 7.60 7.96 38.89
CA PHE A 93 7.21 6.68 39.47
C PHE A 93 7.94 5.50 38.84
N GLY A 94 8.42 4.60 39.67
CA GLY A 94 8.93 3.29 39.28
C GLY A 94 7.99 2.19 39.76
N PHE A 95 7.44 1.40 38.87
CA PHE A 95 6.47 0.34 39.20
C PHE A 95 7.17 -1.01 39.35
N VAL A 96 6.94 -1.69 40.48
CA VAL A 96 7.34 -3.06 40.75
C VAL A 96 6.09 -3.88 41.04
N PHE A 97 5.68 -4.68 40.06
CA PHE A 97 4.43 -5.44 40.11
C PHE A 97 4.59 -6.85 40.71
N GLN A 98 3.52 -7.37 41.26
CA GLN A 98 3.46 -8.72 41.87
C GLN A 98 3.84 -9.84 40.86
N ARG A 99 3.36 -9.77 39.60
CA ARG A 99 3.64 -10.73 38.53
C ARG A 99 4.78 -10.25 37.61
N TYR A 100 5.72 -9.46 38.08
CA TYR A 100 6.88 -8.89 37.39
C TYR A 100 6.51 -7.99 36.21
N ASN A 101 5.48 -8.32 35.44
CA ASN A 101 4.99 -7.61 34.26
C ASN A 101 6.13 -7.22 33.29
N LEU A 102 6.96 -8.21 32.95
CA LEU A 102 7.99 -8.10 31.93
C LEU A 102 7.40 -8.45 30.57
N LEU A 103 7.87 -7.79 29.53
CA LEU A 103 7.52 -8.09 28.15
C LEU A 103 8.26 -9.36 27.71
N ALA A 104 7.51 -10.46 27.52
CA ALA A 104 8.06 -11.79 27.23
C ALA A 104 8.87 -11.85 25.93
N THR A 105 8.60 -10.93 25.00
CA THR A 105 9.27 -10.84 23.71
C THR A 105 10.59 -10.08 23.73
N MET A 106 10.89 -9.42 24.85
CA MET A 106 12.07 -8.60 25.08
C MET A 106 13.06 -9.29 26.02
N THR A 107 14.35 -9.02 25.83
CA THR A 107 15.38 -9.44 26.78
C THR A 107 15.27 -8.67 28.10
N ALA A 108 16.01 -9.10 29.14
CA ALA A 108 16.10 -8.38 30.43
C ALA A 108 16.57 -6.94 30.21
N THR A 109 17.64 -6.74 29.43
CA THR A 109 18.14 -5.40 29.09
C THR A 109 17.10 -4.55 28.38
N GLU A 110 16.42 -5.09 27.38
CA GLU A 110 15.38 -4.36 26.63
C GLU A 110 14.18 -4.00 27.52
N ASN A 111 13.80 -4.86 28.49
CA ASN A 111 12.77 -4.55 29.46
C ASN A 111 13.17 -3.38 30.37
N VAL A 112 14.44 -3.33 30.79
CA VAL A 112 14.97 -2.24 31.61
C VAL A 112 15.06 -0.94 30.85
N GLU A 113 15.42 -0.97 29.55
CA GLU A 113 15.51 0.21 28.69
C GLU A 113 14.15 0.89 28.42
N LEU A 114 13.03 0.17 28.59
CA LEU A 114 11.71 0.57 28.14
C LEU A 114 11.27 1.99 28.60
N PRO A 115 11.39 2.39 29.89
CA PRO A 115 11.04 3.76 30.31
C PRO A 115 11.90 4.84 29.64
N ALA A 116 13.17 4.53 29.37
CA ALA A 116 14.10 5.45 28.71
C ALA A 116 13.84 5.60 27.21
N VAL A 117 13.26 4.58 26.56
CA VAL A 117 12.73 4.68 25.17
C VAL A 117 11.67 5.78 25.13
N TYR A 118 10.68 5.73 26.02
CA TYR A 118 9.60 6.73 26.07
C TYR A 118 10.06 8.10 26.60
N ALA A 119 11.23 8.16 27.27
CA ALA A 119 11.88 9.41 27.62
C ALA A 119 12.64 10.05 26.45
N GLY A 120 12.73 9.38 25.28
CA GLY A 120 13.48 9.88 24.14
C GLY A 120 15.02 9.87 24.33
N LYS A 121 15.55 9.08 25.25
CA LYS A 121 17.00 8.97 25.46
C LYS A 121 17.65 8.23 24.29
N SER A 122 18.85 8.64 23.89
CA SER A 122 19.59 7.99 22.81
C SER A 122 19.88 6.52 23.12
N ARG A 123 20.04 5.69 22.08
CA ARG A 123 20.31 4.24 22.22
C ARG A 123 21.52 3.94 23.11
N GLN A 124 22.57 4.74 22.97
CA GLN A 124 23.79 4.57 23.77
C GLN A 124 23.51 4.83 25.26
N VAL A 125 22.88 5.93 25.61
CA VAL A 125 22.53 6.31 26.99
C VAL A 125 21.60 5.26 27.63
N ARG A 126 20.65 4.70 26.87
CA ARG A 126 19.75 3.65 27.34
C ARG A 126 20.50 2.36 27.66
N ALA A 127 21.33 1.91 26.70
CA ALA A 127 22.09 0.67 26.85
C ALA A 127 23.07 0.75 28.02
N GLU A 128 23.82 1.84 28.16
CA GLU A 128 24.73 2.07 29.27
C GLU A 128 24.02 2.11 30.64
N GLY A 129 22.83 2.81 30.66
CA GLY A 129 21.99 2.88 31.85
C GLY A 129 21.45 1.51 32.28
N ALA A 130 20.89 0.77 31.31
CA ALA A 130 20.35 -0.57 31.55
C ALA A 130 21.45 -1.56 31.99
N GLN A 131 22.63 -1.52 31.35
CA GLN A 131 23.75 -2.40 31.73
C GLN A 131 24.24 -2.13 33.15
N ARG A 132 24.34 -0.85 33.55
CA ARG A 132 24.71 -0.49 34.94
C ARG A 132 23.71 -1.03 35.94
N LEU A 133 22.40 -0.87 35.70
CA LEU A 133 21.35 -1.34 36.60
C LEU A 133 21.28 -2.86 36.68
N ILE A 134 21.38 -3.55 35.55
CA ILE A 134 21.44 -5.01 35.49
C ILE A 134 22.65 -5.55 36.27
N SER A 135 23.83 -4.95 36.08
CA SER A 135 25.05 -5.34 36.80
C SER A 135 24.94 -5.07 38.29
N ARG A 136 24.41 -3.89 38.68
CA ARG A 136 24.18 -3.52 40.09
C ARG A 136 23.26 -4.53 40.80
N LEU A 137 22.27 -5.06 40.12
CA LEU A 137 21.31 -6.01 40.68
C LEU A 137 21.73 -7.48 40.54
N GLY A 138 23.01 -7.73 40.22
CA GLY A 138 23.58 -9.09 40.16
C GLY A 138 23.09 -9.92 38.99
N LEU A 139 22.74 -9.26 37.85
CA LEU A 139 22.20 -9.90 36.63
C LEU A 139 23.11 -9.69 35.42
N ALA A 140 24.41 -9.40 35.61
CA ALA A 140 25.33 -9.04 34.53
C ALA A 140 25.33 -10.05 33.36
N ASP A 141 25.28 -11.33 33.64
CA ASP A 141 25.29 -12.44 32.67
C ASP A 141 23.88 -12.80 32.16
N ARG A 142 22.84 -12.15 32.66
CA ARG A 142 21.43 -12.42 32.35
C ARG A 142 20.80 -11.37 31.48
N GLY A 143 21.52 -10.33 31.11
CA GLY A 143 20.98 -9.21 30.34
C GLY A 143 20.36 -9.59 28.98
N SER A 144 20.90 -10.63 28.33
CA SER A 144 20.39 -11.15 27.03
C SER A 144 19.25 -12.17 27.17
N HIS A 145 18.97 -12.66 28.38
CA HIS A 145 17.93 -13.66 28.62
C HIS A 145 16.54 -13.03 28.54
N ARG A 146 15.58 -13.84 28.14
CA ARG A 146 14.15 -13.48 28.14
C ARG A 146 13.49 -13.84 29.47
N PRO A 147 12.34 -13.25 29.82
CA PRO A 147 11.67 -13.54 31.09
C PRO A 147 11.45 -15.02 31.40
N ASN A 148 11.11 -15.82 30.38
CA ASN A 148 10.93 -17.28 30.54
C ASN A 148 12.23 -18.05 30.80
N GLU A 149 13.41 -17.42 30.67
CA GLU A 149 14.72 -17.99 30.93
C GLU A 149 15.29 -17.54 32.28
N LEU A 150 14.51 -16.76 33.05
CA LEU A 150 14.88 -16.18 34.34
C LEU A 150 14.06 -16.78 35.47
N SER A 151 14.70 -16.98 36.65
CA SER A 151 13.96 -17.34 37.89
C SER A 151 13.06 -16.19 38.34
N GLY A 152 12.05 -16.47 39.19
CA GLY A 152 11.14 -15.45 39.73
C GLY A 152 11.87 -14.28 40.40
N GLY A 153 12.88 -14.57 41.26
CA GLY A 153 13.70 -13.54 41.90
C GLY A 153 14.51 -12.72 40.89
N GLN A 154 15.02 -13.35 39.81
CA GLN A 154 15.71 -12.64 38.73
C GLN A 154 14.75 -11.74 37.95
N GLN A 155 13.53 -12.22 37.63
CA GLN A 155 12.49 -11.41 36.97
C GLN A 155 12.11 -10.21 37.84
N GLN A 156 11.98 -10.38 39.14
CA GLN A 156 11.68 -9.28 40.06
C GLN A 156 12.79 -8.24 40.07
N ARG A 157 14.05 -8.68 40.12
CA ARG A 157 15.20 -7.75 40.02
C ARG A 157 15.24 -7.00 38.68
N VAL A 158 14.88 -7.63 37.56
CA VAL A 158 14.69 -6.92 36.26
C VAL A 158 13.56 -5.89 36.33
N SER A 159 12.45 -6.22 37.02
CA SER A 159 11.34 -5.27 37.23
C SER A 159 11.78 -4.06 38.05
N ILE A 160 12.59 -4.27 39.11
CA ILE A 160 13.17 -3.18 39.91
C ILE A 160 14.17 -2.37 39.07
N ALA A 161 15.06 -3.03 38.30
CA ALA A 161 15.96 -2.32 37.39
C ALA A 161 15.20 -1.41 36.42
N ARG A 162 14.08 -1.90 35.82
CA ARG A 162 13.21 -1.14 34.98
C ARG A 162 12.61 0.07 35.70
N ALA A 163 12.17 -0.11 36.96
CA ALA A 163 11.62 0.98 37.76
C ALA A 163 12.63 2.10 38.02
N LEU A 164 13.92 1.77 38.09
CA LEU A 164 15.00 2.72 38.37
C LEU A 164 15.59 3.38 37.12
N MET A 165 15.21 2.97 35.90
CA MET A 165 15.87 3.37 34.66
C MET A 165 15.84 4.88 34.37
N ASN A 166 14.81 5.58 34.85
CA ASN A 166 14.67 7.02 34.72
C ASN A 166 14.88 7.76 36.06
N ASP A 167 15.51 7.10 37.06
CA ASP A 167 15.80 7.67 38.36
C ASP A 167 14.53 8.11 39.11
N ALA A 168 13.55 7.19 39.19
CA ALA A 168 12.24 7.43 39.79
C ALA A 168 12.36 7.91 41.24
N GLN A 169 11.63 8.98 41.58
CA GLN A 169 11.57 9.51 42.97
C GLN A 169 10.76 8.59 43.91
N VAL A 170 9.73 7.94 43.36
CA VAL A 170 8.83 7.05 44.11
C VAL A 170 8.87 5.64 43.49
N ILE A 171 9.14 4.66 44.29
CA ILE A 171 9.05 3.23 43.94
C ILE A 171 7.75 2.68 44.51
N LEU A 172 6.85 2.28 43.62
CA LEU A 172 5.56 1.66 43.94
C LEU A 172 5.69 0.16 43.81
N ALA A 173 5.72 -0.55 44.94
CA ALA A 173 5.91 -2.01 44.99
C ALA A 173 4.59 -2.70 45.41
N ASP A 174 3.94 -3.38 44.49
CA ASP A 174 2.70 -4.13 44.72
C ASP A 174 3.01 -5.58 44.98
N GLU A 175 2.88 -6.02 46.24
CA GLU A 175 3.16 -7.37 46.72
C GLU A 175 4.48 -7.96 46.15
N PRO A 176 5.62 -7.26 46.26
CA PRO A 176 6.84 -7.58 45.52
C PRO A 176 7.46 -8.92 45.87
N THR A 177 7.02 -9.58 46.95
CA THR A 177 7.48 -10.89 47.41
C THR A 177 6.43 -11.99 47.22
N GLY A 178 5.22 -11.66 46.82
CA GLY A 178 4.08 -12.61 46.83
C GLY A 178 4.19 -13.79 45.83
N ALA A 179 5.10 -13.71 44.86
CA ALA A 179 5.37 -14.78 43.90
C ALA A 179 6.80 -15.39 44.08
N LEU A 180 7.50 -15.12 45.18
CA LEU A 180 8.89 -15.50 45.41
C LEU A 180 9.00 -16.51 46.54
N ASP A 181 10.06 -17.30 46.54
CA ASP A 181 10.50 -18.07 47.70
C ASP A 181 11.00 -17.13 48.80
N SER A 182 11.09 -17.65 50.04
CA SER A 182 11.44 -16.85 51.21
C SER A 182 12.83 -16.17 51.13
N GLN A 183 13.80 -16.83 50.47
CA GLN A 183 15.14 -16.26 50.32
C GLN A 183 15.14 -15.12 49.30
N SER A 184 14.58 -15.36 48.12
CA SER A 184 14.46 -14.33 47.09
C SER A 184 13.59 -13.16 47.57
N GLY A 185 12.55 -13.42 48.37
CA GLY A 185 11.71 -12.38 48.96
C GLY A 185 12.51 -11.49 49.93
N ALA A 186 13.33 -12.08 50.81
CA ALA A 186 14.18 -11.31 51.72
C ALA A 186 15.23 -10.46 50.99
N GLU A 187 15.82 -10.95 49.89
CA GLU A 187 16.76 -10.21 49.06
C GLU A 187 16.08 -8.99 48.41
N VAL A 188 14.83 -9.13 47.90
CA VAL A 188 14.06 -8.03 47.31
C VAL A 188 13.71 -6.97 48.35
N LEU A 189 13.32 -7.36 49.59
CA LEU A 189 13.02 -6.39 50.65
C LEU A 189 14.28 -5.65 51.11
N ALA A 190 15.41 -6.34 51.23
CA ALA A 190 16.70 -5.71 51.55
C ALA A 190 17.09 -4.68 50.48
N LEU A 191 16.88 -5.00 49.20
CA LEU A 191 17.12 -4.09 48.08
C LEU A 191 16.21 -2.84 48.14
N LEU A 192 14.91 -3.00 48.45
CA LEU A 192 14.01 -1.86 48.62
C LEU A 192 14.41 -0.96 49.79
N ALA A 193 14.89 -1.54 50.88
CA ALA A 193 15.43 -0.80 52.03
C ALA A 193 16.72 -0.03 51.66
N GLU A 194 17.64 -0.66 50.88
CA GLU A 194 18.82 0.01 50.33
C GLU A 194 18.45 1.23 49.46
N LEU A 195 17.51 1.06 48.54
CA LEU A 195 17.03 2.13 47.66
C LEU A 195 16.39 3.28 48.47
N ASN A 196 15.68 2.96 49.55
CA ASN A 196 15.16 3.97 50.44
C ASN A 196 16.29 4.71 51.18
N ALA A 197 17.33 3.99 51.62
CA ALA A 197 18.52 4.59 52.23
C ALA A 197 19.27 5.54 51.28
N GLU A 198 19.19 5.31 49.96
CA GLU A 198 19.74 6.18 48.92
C GLU A 198 18.84 7.41 48.61
N GLY A 199 17.70 7.53 49.30
CA GLY A 199 16.80 8.68 49.19
C GLY A 199 15.57 8.50 48.29
N HIS A 200 15.33 7.29 47.78
CA HIS A 200 14.08 7.00 47.08
C HIS A 200 12.93 6.87 48.09
N THR A 201 11.75 7.37 47.72
CA THR A 201 10.51 7.12 48.44
C THR A 201 9.99 5.75 48.08
N VAL A 202 9.74 4.87 49.02
CA VAL A 202 9.24 3.52 48.76
C VAL A 202 7.84 3.40 49.34
N ILE A 203 6.87 3.03 48.47
CA ILE A 203 5.50 2.73 48.87
C ILE A 203 5.27 1.24 48.58
N LEU A 204 5.21 0.48 49.65
CA LEU A 204 5.06 -0.98 49.64
C LEU A 204 3.60 -1.35 49.91
N ILE A 205 2.97 -2.10 49.02
CA ILE A 205 1.63 -2.62 49.22
C ILE A 205 1.75 -4.11 49.54
N THR A 206 1.18 -4.52 50.66
CA THR A 206 1.20 -5.92 51.07
C THR A 206 0.02 -6.25 51.97
N HIS A 207 -0.30 -7.55 52.06
CA HIS A 207 -1.22 -8.07 53.07
C HIS A 207 -0.45 -8.81 54.19
N ASP A 208 0.86 -8.98 54.04
CA ASP A 208 1.73 -9.71 54.99
C ASP A 208 2.35 -8.74 56.02
N PRO A 209 2.06 -8.90 57.31
CA PRO A 209 2.63 -8.09 58.38
C PRO A 209 4.14 -8.17 58.48
N THR A 210 4.76 -9.30 58.12
CA THR A 210 6.21 -9.48 58.18
C THR A 210 6.93 -8.64 57.13
N VAL A 211 6.32 -8.53 55.94
CA VAL A 211 6.79 -7.68 54.85
C VAL A 211 6.60 -6.19 55.20
N ALA A 212 5.44 -5.82 55.77
CA ALA A 212 5.15 -4.46 56.21
C ALA A 212 6.06 -3.94 57.30
N ALA A 213 6.57 -4.82 58.17
CA ALA A 213 7.48 -4.46 59.25
C ALA A 213 8.84 -3.88 58.79
N HIS A 214 9.19 -3.99 57.49
CA HIS A 214 10.38 -3.39 56.92
C HIS A 214 10.21 -1.88 56.64
N ALA A 215 8.96 -1.36 56.67
CA ALA A 215 8.67 0.05 56.44
C ALA A 215 8.68 0.84 57.74
N ASN A 216 9.03 2.15 57.69
CA ASN A 216 9.07 3.05 58.81
C ASN A 216 7.70 3.61 59.17
N ARG A 217 6.70 3.49 58.28
CA ARG A 217 5.34 3.97 58.48
C ARG A 217 4.34 2.94 57.92
N LEU A 218 3.35 2.65 58.76
CA LEU A 218 2.30 1.71 58.41
C LEU A 218 0.96 2.43 58.21
N ILE A 219 0.34 2.25 57.07
CA ILE A 219 -1.01 2.73 56.74
C ILE A 219 -1.89 1.52 56.54
N ARG A 220 -2.96 1.42 57.32
CA ARG A 220 -3.94 0.36 57.17
C ARG A 220 -5.20 0.82 56.47
N LEU A 221 -5.56 0.09 55.42
CA LEU A 221 -6.76 0.36 54.64
C LEU A 221 -7.84 -0.69 54.90
N ALA A 222 -9.05 -0.27 55.18
CA ALA A 222 -10.24 -1.13 55.29
C ALA A 222 -11.43 -0.45 54.65
N ASP A 223 -12.17 -1.19 53.79
CA ASP A 223 -13.41 -0.73 53.11
C ASP A 223 -13.22 0.64 52.39
N GLY A 224 -12.05 0.78 51.73
CA GLY A 224 -11.75 2.03 51.00
C GLY A 224 -11.34 3.23 51.84
N LYS A 225 -11.15 3.07 53.19
CA LYS A 225 -10.80 4.14 54.12
C LYS A 225 -9.47 3.84 54.81
N VAL A 226 -8.74 4.92 55.16
CA VAL A 226 -7.58 4.80 56.03
C VAL A 226 -8.09 4.68 57.48
N VAL A 227 -7.82 3.54 58.10
CA VAL A 227 -8.23 3.25 59.48
C VAL A 227 -7.09 3.42 60.50
N GLU A 228 -5.86 3.35 60.06
CA GLU A 228 -4.67 3.52 60.90
C GLU A 228 -3.54 4.13 60.05
N ASP A 229 -2.82 5.11 60.63
CA ASP A 229 -1.60 5.72 60.07
C ASP A 229 -0.62 5.93 61.21
N SER A 230 0.32 4.99 61.34
CA SER A 230 1.26 4.93 62.46
C SER A 230 2.69 5.06 61.95
N VAL A 231 3.45 5.94 62.54
CA VAL A 231 4.89 6.09 62.31
C VAL A 231 5.63 5.21 63.31
N THR A 232 6.30 4.19 62.82
CA THR A 232 7.01 3.18 63.67
C THR A 232 8.38 3.70 64.15
N THR A 233 9.01 4.55 63.34
CA THR A 233 10.30 5.21 63.71
C THR A 233 10.32 6.63 63.11
N PRO A 234 10.37 7.70 63.97
CA PRO A 234 10.53 9.05 63.50
C PRO A 234 11.97 9.28 62.97
N ASP A 235 12.12 9.44 61.69
CA ASP A 235 13.41 9.81 61.09
C ASP A 235 13.35 11.26 60.61
N GLU A 236 13.78 12.20 61.47
CA GLU A 236 13.76 13.64 61.19
C GLU A 236 14.87 14.12 60.24
N THR A 237 15.77 13.25 59.80
CA THR A 237 17.03 13.63 59.12
C THR A 237 17.14 13.31 57.64
N ARG A 238 16.16 12.62 57.03
CA ARG A 238 16.26 12.24 55.61
C ARG A 238 15.73 13.33 54.71
N ARG A 239 16.62 14.15 54.17
CA ARG A 239 16.35 15.10 53.07
C ARG A 239 16.35 14.29 51.76
N GLY A 240 15.16 14.08 51.17
CA GLY A 240 15.07 13.61 49.80
C GLY A 240 15.85 14.56 48.89
N ALA A 241 16.66 14.02 48.01
CA ALA A 241 17.39 14.83 47.02
C ALA A 241 16.39 15.52 46.11
N ASP A 242 16.45 16.85 46.08
CA ASP A 242 15.65 17.66 45.13
C ASP A 242 16.21 17.43 43.73
N ARG A 243 15.61 16.50 43.01
CA ARG A 243 15.95 16.16 41.63
C ARG A 243 15.03 16.96 40.71
N GLY A 244 15.52 18.11 40.25
CA GLY A 244 14.78 19.02 39.38
C GLY A 244 14.15 18.32 38.16
N ALA A 245 13.01 18.84 37.73
CA ALA A 245 12.27 18.29 36.60
C ALA A 245 13.14 18.23 35.32
N PRO A 246 13.27 17.08 34.65
CA PRO A 246 14.10 16.95 33.45
C PRO A 246 13.54 17.74 32.27
N ALA A 247 14.45 18.46 31.60
CA ALA A 247 14.14 19.20 30.37
C ALA A 247 13.75 18.25 29.21
N ARG A 248 12.74 18.62 28.48
CA ARG A 248 12.18 17.87 27.32
C ARG A 248 13.10 17.90 26.12
N PRO A 249 13.62 16.78 25.57
CA PRO A 249 13.99 16.71 24.16
C PRO A 249 12.88 16.03 23.36
N LEU A 250 12.40 16.73 22.35
CA LEU A 250 11.55 16.18 21.28
C LEU A 250 12.48 15.60 20.19
N ILE A 251 12.72 14.30 20.20
CA ILE A 251 13.48 13.63 19.11
C ILE A 251 12.52 12.72 18.35
N PHE A 252 12.03 13.20 17.21
CA PHE A 252 11.05 12.52 16.35
C PHE A 252 11.63 11.29 15.60
N GLY A 253 12.94 11.27 15.34
CA GLY A 253 13.58 10.27 14.50
C GLY A 253 13.98 8.95 15.20
N ALA A 254 14.22 8.99 16.51
CA ALA A 254 14.59 7.80 17.28
C ALA A 254 13.41 6.84 17.46
N ASP A 255 12.19 7.36 17.52
CA ASP A 255 10.98 6.60 17.77
C ASP A 255 10.57 5.73 16.58
N MET A 256 10.81 6.18 15.33
CA MET A 256 10.45 5.45 14.11
C MET A 256 11.30 4.19 13.93
N GLY A 257 12.62 4.26 14.18
CA GLY A 257 13.51 3.11 14.06
C GLY A 257 13.18 1.99 15.05
N GLU A 258 12.83 2.35 16.29
CA GLU A 258 12.40 1.36 17.29
C GLU A 258 11.02 0.78 16.96
N ALA A 259 10.07 1.59 16.43
CA ALA A 259 8.78 1.10 15.98
C ALA A 259 8.91 0.09 14.82
N VAL A 260 9.77 0.35 13.85
CA VAL A 260 10.07 -0.59 12.75
C VAL A 260 10.69 -1.89 13.28
N LYS A 261 11.67 -1.81 14.21
CA LYS A 261 12.29 -2.99 14.83
C LYS A 261 11.26 -3.83 15.59
N MET A 262 10.37 -3.19 16.35
CA MET A 262 9.28 -3.86 17.05
C MET A 262 8.29 -4.51 16.08
N ALA A 263 7.95 -3.83 14.95
CA ALA A 263 7.09 -4.37 13.91
C ALA A 263 7.67 -5.66 13.31
N PHE A 264 8.95 -5.67 12.94
CA PHE A 264 9.61 -6.89 12.43
C PHE A 264 9.63 -8.03 13.44
N ARG A 265 9.82 -7.71 14.74
CA ARG A 265 9.79 -8.72 15.81
C ARG A 265 8.40 -9.33 15.97
N SER A 266 7.35 -8.50 15.94
CA SER A 266 5.96 -8.92 16.02
C SER A 266 5.58 -9.86 14.85
N LEU A 267 5.98 -9.52 13.64
CA LEU A 267 5.73 -10.34 12.44
C LEU A 267 6.36 -11.74 12.50
N ARG A 268 7.53 -11.85 13.14
CA ARG A 268 8.23 -13.15 13.30
C ARG A 268 7.58 -14.08 14.34
N MET A 269 6.80 -13.56 15.27
CA MET A 269 6.20 -14.38 16.33
C MET A 269 5.06 -15.27 15.83
N ASN A 270 4.29 -14.82 14.83
CA ASN A 270 3.15 -15.54 14.30
C ASN A 270 3.21 -15.62 12.76
N LEU A 271 4.20 -16.35 12.23
CA LEU A 271 4.50 -16.45 10.80
C LEU A 271 3.29 -16.87 9.94
N PHE A 272 2.48 -17.82 10.43
CA PHE A 272 1.31 -18.30 9.69
C PHE A 272 0.26 -17.20 9.52
N ARG A 273 -0.03 -16.44 10.59
CA ARG A 273 -0.96 -15.31 10.55
C ARG A 273 -0.43 -14.19 9.64
N THR A 274 0.87 -13.88 9.76
CA THR A 274 1.54 -12.89 8.94
C THR A 274 1.49 -13.28 7.46
N ALA A 275 1.75 -14.55 7.13
CA ALA A 275 1.68 -15.06 5.76
C ALA A 275 0.26 -14.93 5.18
N LEU A 276 -0.78 -15.26 5.97
CA LEU A 276 -2.17 -15.15 5.53
C LEU A 276 -2.58 -13.68 5.29
N THR A 277 -2.10 -12.77 6.14
CA THR A 277 -2.35 -11.32 5.95
C THR A 277 -1.66 -10.80 4.71
N LEU A 278 -0.39 -11.16 4.55
CA LEU A 278 0.42 -10.78 3.39
C LEU A 278 -0.19 -11.31 2.09
N LEU A 279 -0.73 -12.53 2.10
CA LEU A 279 -1.32 -13.17 0.92
C LEU A 279 -2.42 -12.32 0.30
N GLY A 280 -3.31 -11.75 1.11
CA GLY A 280 -4.38 -10.87 0.61
C GLY A 280 -3.84 -9.61 -0.08
N VAL A 281 -2.83 -8.97 0.51
CA VAL A 281 -2.18 -7.78 -0.07
C VAL A 281 -1.38 -8.16 -1.32
N VAL A 282 -0.62 -9.27 -1.27
CA VAL A 282 0.20 -9.76 -2.38
C VAL A 282 -0.65 -10.08 -3.61
N ILE A 283 -1.76 -10.81 -3.42
CA ILE A 283 -2.68 -11.14 -4.51
C ILE A 283 -3.31 -9.86 -5.07
N GLY A 284 -3.79 -8.96 -4.20
CA GLY A 284 -4.41 -7.70 -4.62
C GLY A 284 -3.47 -6.84 -5.45
N VAL A 285 -2.25 -6.59 -4.97
CA VAL A 285 -1.22 -5.81 -5.67
C VAL A 285 -0.75 -6.51 -6.95
N GLY A 286 -0.49 -7.83 -6.88
CA GLY A 286 -0.06 -8.62 -8.03
C GLY A 286 -1.08 -8.61 -9.16
N ALA A 287 -2.36 -8.77 -8.82
CA ALA A 287 -3.45 -8.70 -9.80
C ALA A 287 -3.54 -7.34 -10.49
N VAL A 288 -3.39 -6.23 -9.74
CA VAL A 288 -3.35 -4.87 -10.31
C VAL A 288 -2.20 -4.72 -11.31
N VAL A 289 -0.99 -5.16 -10.94
CA VAL A 289 0.20 -5.04 -11.79
C VAL A 289 0.04 -5.84 -13.08
N VAL A 290 -0.37 -7.12 -13.00
CA VAL A 290 -0.58 -7.98 -14.17
C VAL A 290 -1.66 -7.39 -15.08
N MET A 291 -2.78 -7.00 -14.52
CA MET A 291 -3.94 -6.50 -15.26
C MET A 291 -3.61 -5.23 -16.05
N LEU A 292 -2.95 -4.26 -15.41
CA LEU A 292 -2.54 -3.03 -16.08
C LEU A 292 -1.44 -3.29 -17.13
N ALA A 293 -0.48 -4.18 -16.85
CA ALA A 293 0.59 -4.50 -17.80
C ALA A 293 0.05 -5.18 -19.08
N ILE A 294 -0.92 -6.09 -18.96
CA ILE A 294 -1.60 -6.72 -20.11
C ILE A 294 -2.51 -5.71 -20.82
N GLY A 295 -3.24 -4.88 -20.05
CA GLY A 295 -4.11 -3.84 -20.61
C GLY A 295 -3.34 -2.84 -21.46
N ASP A 296 -2.26 -2.28 -20.93
CA ASP A 296 -1.39 -1.31 -21.64
C ASP A 296 -0.73 -1.96 -22.86
N GLY A 297 -0.27 -3.21 -22.76
CA GLY A 297 0.31 -3.95 -23.88
C GLY A 297 -0.69 -4.20 -25.00
N SER A 298 -1.92 -4.60 -24.65
CA SER A 298 -3.00 -4.82 -25.62
C SER A 298 -3.42 -3.51 -26.28
N LYS A 299 -3.54 -2.41 -25.52
CA LYS A 299 -3.80 -1.07 -26.03
C LYS A 299 -2.75 -0.66 -27.05
N ALA A 300 -1.46 -0.75 -26.69
CA ALA A 300 -0.35 -0.38 -27.57
C ALA A 300 -0.35 -1.16 -28.88
N ASN A 301 -0.63 -2.47 -28.83
CA ASN A 301 -0.70 -3.31 -30.01
C ASN A 301 -1.87 -2.91 -30.94
N VAL A 302 -3.07 -2.71 -30.40
CA VAL A 302 -4.22 -2.29 -31.21
C VAL A 302 -4.00 -0.89 -31.80
N MET A 303 -3.46 0.04 -31.01
CA MET A 303 -3.11 1.37 -31.48
C MET A 303 -2.09 1.35 -32.62
N SER A 304 -1.04 0.51 -32.51
CA SER A 304 -0.05 0.38 -33.58
C SER A 304 -0.66 -0.20 -34.86
N GLN A 305 -1.58 -1.18 -34.75
CA GLN A 305 -2.27 -1.74 -35.91
C GLN A 305 -3.17 -0.71 -36.60
N ILE A 306 -3.89 0.12 -35.84
CA ILE A 306 -4.74 1.18 -36.40
C ILE A 306 -3.87 2.27 -37.05
N GLN A 307 -2.76 2.65 -36.43
CA GLN A 307 -1.80 3.62 -36.99
C GLN A 307 -1.18 3.14 -38.29
N ALA A 308 -0.90 1.84 -38.40
CA ALA A 308 -0.40 1.23 -39.64
C ALA A 308 -1.41 1.26 -40.81
N MET A 309 -2.68 1.49 -40.51
CA MET A 309 -3.74 1.67 -41.53
C MET A 309 -3.79 3.09 -42.09
N GLY A 310 -3.04 4.06 -41.52
CA GLY A 310 -3.04 5.48 -41.86
C GLY A 310 -4.06 6.28 -41.03
N THR A 311 -3.57 7.28 -40.33
CA THR A 311 -4.40 8.08 -39.42
C THR A 311 -5.22 9.16 -40.11
N ASN A 312 -4.80 9.59 -41.29
CA ASN A 312 -5.42 10.68 -42.07
C ASN A 312 -6.17 10.15 -43.30
N LEU A 313 -6.76 8.95 -43.19
CA LEU A 313 -7.40 8.26 -44.30
C LEU A 313 -8.93 8.24 -44.14
N LEU A 314 -9.63 8.72 -45.18
CA LEU A 314 -11.07 8.52 -45.36
C LEU A 314 -11.29 7.47 -46.44
N ILE A 315 -12.14 6.50 -46.20
CA ILE A 315 -12.49 5.46 -47.16
C ILE A 315 -13.97 5.62 -47.54
N VAL A 316 -14.21 6.03 -48.78
CA VAL A 316 -15.55 6.08 -49.35
C VAL A 316 -15.86 4.73 -50.00
N ARG A 317 -16.90 4.06 -49.54
CA ARG A 317 -17.33 2.76 -50.10
C ARG A 317 -18.69 2.88 -50.74
N ALA A 318 -18.89 2.19 -51.87
CA ALA A 318 -20.18 2.03 -52.47
C ALA A 318 -21.15 1.25 -51.56
N GLY A 319 -22.41 1.70 -51.48
CA GLY A 319 -23.47 1.04 -50.71
C GLY A 319 -24.05 1.90 -49.58
N GLY A 320 -25.35 2.18 -49.66
CA GLY A 320 -26.09 2.96 -48.66
C GLY A 320 -26.39 2.20 -47.36
N PRO A 321 -26.96 2.88 -46.34
CA PRO A 321 -27.37 2.25 -45.08
C PRO A 321 -28.44 1.16 -45.33
N GLY A 322 -28.17 -0.08 -44.88
CA GLY A 322 -29.11 -1.20 -44.95
C GLY A 322 -29.13 -1.99 -46.28
N VAL A 323 -28.36 -1.59 -47.30
CA VAL A 323 -28.28 -2.33 -48.58
C VAL A 323 -27.23 -3.46 -48.47
N ARG A 324 -27.68 -4.70 -48.49
CA ARG A 324 -26.84 -5.93 -48.50
C ARG A 324 -26.72 -6.55 -49.87
N THR A 325 -26.44 -5.76 -50.91
CA THR A 325 -26.29 -6.31 -52.24
C THR A 325 -24.83 -6.37 -52.66
N ALA A 326 -24.42 -7.48 -53.26
CA ALA A 326 -23.03 -7.78 -53.62
C ALA A 326 -22.50 -6.88 -54.77
N GLU A 327 -23.33 -6.09 -55.40
CA GLU A 327 -22.96 -5.25 -56.55
C GLU A 327 -23.66 -3.87 -56.48
N VAL A 328 -23.13 -2.99 -55.62
CA VAL A 328 -23.50 -1.58 -55.66
C VAL A 328 -22.56 -0.87 -56.64
N THR A 329 -23.13 -0.31 -57.68
CA THR A 329 -22.40 0.19 -58.86
C THR A 329 -22.46 1.73 -58.96
N THR A 330 -22.25 2.41 -57.83
CA THR A 330 -22.56 3.86 -57.73
C THR A 330 -21.33 4.76 -57.81
N LEU A 331 -20.17 4.30 -57.37
CA LEU A 331 -18.95 5.09 -57.37
C LEU A 331 -18.21 4.96 -58.72
N ASN A 332 -17.82 6.11 -59.27
CA ASN A 332 -17.14 6.24 -60.58
C ASN A 332 -15.80 6.99 -60.44
N ILE A 333 -15.01 7.01 -61.52
CA ILE A 333 -13.71 7.72 -61.56
C ILE A 333 -13.93 9.24 -61.50
N GLU A 334 -15.03 9.76 -62.03
CA GLU A 334 -15.42 11.16 -61.99
C GLU A 334 -15.66 11.66 -60.56
N ASP A 335 -16.05 10.77 -59.64
CA ASP A 335 -16.21 11.10 -58.21
C ASP A 335 -14.85 11.27 -57.53
N VAL A 336 -13.83 10.50 -57.95
CA VAL A 336 -12.45 10.68 -57.48
C VAL A 336 -11.90 12.03 -57.87
N HIS A 337 -12.14 12.45 -59.15
CA HIS A 337 -11.71 13.76 -59.62
C HIS A 337 -12.40 14.89 -58.87
N ALA A 338 -13.70 14.77 -58.63
CA ALA A 338 -14.44 15.76 -57.84
C ALA A 338 -14.00 15.86 -56.38
N ILE A 339 -13.64 14.75 -55.77
CA ILE A 339 -13.08 14.70 -54.40
C ILE A 339 -11.69 15.37 -54.33
N LEU A 340 -10.87 15.19 -55.36
CA LEU A 340 -9.54 15.85 -55.45
C LEU A 340 -9.60 17.38 -55.48
N GLU A 341 -10.74 17.97 -55.88
CA GLU A 341 -10.94 19.42 -55.88
C GLU A 341 -11.35 20.00 -54.51
N LEU A 342 -11.63 19.13 -53.54
CA LEU A 342 -12.02 19.58 -52.19
C LEU A 342 -10.82 20.13 -51.39
N PRO A 343 -11.04 21.16 -50.55
CA PRO A 343 -10.03 21.66 -49.65
C PRO A 343 -9.60 20.55 -48.64
N ASN A 344 -8.35 20.63 -48.21
CA ASN A 344 -7.75 19.68 -47.27
C ASN A 344 -7.52 18.24 -47.79
N VAL A 345 -7.87 17.94 -49.06
CA VAL A 345 -7.55 16.66 -49.70
C VAL A 345 -6.14 16.74 -50.32
N VAL A 346 -5.23 15.87 -49.85
CA VAL A 346 -3.86 15.74 -50.40
C VAL A 346 -3.91 14.97 -51.71
N THR A 347 -4.58 13.83 -51.69
CA THR A 347 -4.77 12.97 -52.87
C THR A 347 -5.88 11.95 -52.59
N ALA A 348 -6.44 11.41 -53.67
CA ALA A 348 -7.45 10.35 -53.64
C ALA A 348 -7.13 9.30 -54.71
N VAL A 349 -7.40 8.05 -54.43
CA VAL A 349 -7.18 6.93 -55.35
C VAL A 349 -8.43 6.07 -55.47
N PRO A 350 -8.79 5.67 -56.68
CA PRO A 350 -9.81 4.66 -56.89
C PRO A 350 -9.31 3.29 -56.52
N GLU A 351 -10.19 2.48 -55.99
CA GLU A 351 -9.88 1.10 -55.67
C GLU A 351 -11.00 0.18 -56.18
N ARG A 352 -10.58 -0.90 -56.80
CA ARG A 352 -11.45 -2.00 -57.16
C ARG A 352 -10.70 -3.32 -56.99
N SER A 353 -11.25 -4.24 -56.19
CA SER A 353 -10.61 -5.53 -55.95
C SER A 353 -11.51 -6.68 -56.35
N THR A 354 -10.88 -7.75 -56.82
CA THR A 354 -11.53 -9.04 -57.09
C THR A 354 -10.58 -10.19 -56.73
N GLY A 355 -11.14 -11.32 -56.30
CA GLY A 355 -10.36 -12.53 -56.07
C GLY A 355 -9.98 -13.23 -57.37
N VAL A 356 -8.72 -13.51 -57.57
CA VAL A 356 -8.19 -14.21 -58.76
C VAL A 356 -7.23 -15.33 -58.37
N THR A 357 -7.00 -16.25 -59.33
CA THR A 357 -5.91 -17.18 -59.24
C THR A 357 -4.76 -16.66 -60.11
N MET A 358 -3.59 -16.47 -59.53
CA MET A 358 -2.34 -16.14 -60.15
C MET A 358 -1.53 -17.40 -60.37
N ARG A 359 -0.74 -17.44 -61.46
CA ARG A 359 0.12 -18.57 -61.80
C ARG A 359 1.52 -18.12 -62.18
N PHE A 360 2.52 -18.79 -61.65
CA PHE A 360 3.92 -18.67 -62.07
C PHE A 360 4.50 -20.07 -62.20
N GLY A 361 4.92 -20.43 -63.45
CA GLY A 361 5.38 -21.80 -63.71
C GLY A 361 4.25 -22.82 -63.48
N ASN A 362 4.45 -23.71 -62.52
CA ASN A 362 3.47 -24.69 -62.07
C ASN A 362 2.88 -24.36 -60.65
N ARG A 363 3.06 -23.16 -60.18
CA ARG A 363 2.54 -22.71 -58.86
C ARG A 363 1.31 -21.85 -59.09
N ASP A 364 0.23 -22.20 -58.42
CA ASP A 364 -1.00 -21.42 -58.40
C ASP A 364 -1.22 -20.84 -56.99
N HIS A 365 -1.54 -19.54 -56.92
CA HIS A 365 -1.91 -18.87 -55.67
C HIS A 365 -3.21 -18.07 -55.89
N ARG A 366 -4.14 -18.20 -54.93
CA ARG A 366 -5.37 -17.45 -54.93
C ARG A 366 -5.21 -16.22 -54.07
N THR A 367 -5.23 -15.05 -54.68
CA THR A 367 -5.03 -13.75 -54.03
C THR A 367 -6.08 -12.75 -54.45
N GLN A 368 -6.06 -11.57 -53.86
CA GLN A 368 -6.84 -10.45 -54.33
C GLN A 368 -6.02 -9.58 -55.26
N ILE A 369 -6.61 -9.25 -56.42
CA ILE A 369 -6.03 -8.25 -57.27
C ILE A 369 -6.79 -6.95 -57.11
N GLN A 370 -6.05 -5.84 -56.99
CA GLN A 370 -6.60 -4.51 -56.76
C GLN A 370 -6.12 -3.56 -57.85
N GLY A 371 -7.07 -3.00 -58.58
CA GLY A 371 -6.81 -1.91 -59.52
C GLY A 371 -6.78 -0.57 -58.78
N THR A 372 -5.76 0.24 -59.04
CA THR A 372 -5.58 1.54 -58.37
C THR A 372 -4.74 2.52 -59.21
N TRP A 373 -4.46 3.70 -58.65
CA TRP A 373 -3.64 4.74 -59.28
C TRP A 373 -2.20 4.76 -58.70
N PRO A 374 -1.25 5.47 -59.36
CA PRO A 374 0.16 5.57 -58.94
C PRO A 374 0.34 6.19 -57.56
N GLN A 375 -0.60 6.95 -57.06
CA GLN A 375 -0.56 7.59 -55.73
C GLN A 375 -0.93 6.63 -54.59
N PHE A 376 -1.27 5.37 -54.87
CA PHE A 376 -1.66 4.37 -53.85
C PHE A 376 -0.66 4.20 -52.74
N PRO A 377 0.67 4.10 -52.98
CA PRO A 377 1.66 4.02 -51.90
C PRO A 377 1.59 5.23 -50.96
N LEU A 378 1.44 6.43 -51.51
CA LEU A 378 1.34 7.69 -50.76
C LEU A 378 0.05 7.73 -49.90
N VAL A 379 -1.09 7.28 -50.46
CA VAL A 379 -2.38 7.31 -49.73
C VAL A 379 -2.38 6.33 -48.56
N ASN A 380 -1.85 5.15 -48.79
CA ASN A 380 -1.89 4.05 -47.79
C ASN A 380 -0.64 3.97 -46.92
N ASP A 381 0.30 4.92 -46.99
CA ASP A 381 1.58 4.91 -46.30
C ASP A 381 2.27 3.52 -46.41
N TRP A 382 2.37 3.04 -47.67
CA TRP A 382 2.87 1.71 -47.99
C TRP A 382 3.94 1.76 -49.06
N ASP A 383 5.19 1.64 -48.66
CA ASP A 383 6.35 1.77 -49.53
C ASP A 383 6.63 0.51 -50.35
N VAL A 384 7.34 0.70 -51.46
CA VAL A 384 7.84 -0.38 -52.29
C VAL A 384 9.14 -0.91 -51.67
N ALA A 385 9.28 -2.25 -51.59
CA ALA A 385 10.47 -2.90 -51.08
C ALA A 385 11.53 -3.14 -52.16
N GLU A 386 11.13 -3.61 -53.34
CA GLU A 386 12.02 -3.89 -54.45
C GLU A 386 11.37 -3.45 -55.79
N GLY A 387 12.19 -2.94 -56.70
CA GLY A 387 11.72 -2.45 -57.99
C GLY A 387 11.09 -1.07 -57.88
N GLY A 388 9.91 -0.87 -58.48
CA GLY A 388 9.18 0.36 -58.50
C GLY A 388 7.66 0.16 -58.55
N PHE A 389 6.91 1.26 -58.30
CA PHE A 389 5.48 1.26 -58.50
C PHE A 389 5.18 1.73 -59.92
N PHE A 390 4.08 1.26 -60.52
CA PHE A 390 3.65 1.72 -61.85
C PHE A 390 3.35 3.22 -61.82
N ASN A 391 3.57 3.89 -62.95
CA ASN A 391 3.46 5.34 -63.10
C ASN A 391 2.22 5.73 -63.92
N GLN A 392 2.00 7.04 -64.15
CA GLN A 392 0.87 7.55 -64.87
C GLN A 392 0.90 7.15 -66.37
N ALA A 393 2.10 6.95 -66.96
CA ALA A 393 2.21 6.47 -68.36
C ALA A 393 1.72 5.02 -68.47
N ASP A 394 1.98 4.19 -67.47
CA ASP A 394 1.47 2.81 -67.42
C ASP A 394 -0.06 2.76 -67.32
N VAL A 395 -0.65 3.68 -66.55
CA VAL A 395 -2.10 3.81 -66.44
C VAL A 395 -2.69 4.25 -67.77
N ASN A 396 -2.14 5.27 -68.40
CA ASN A 396 -2.62 5.80 -69.67
C ASN A 396 -2.40 4.84 -70.83
N GLY A 397 -1.31 4.06 -70.80
CA GLY A 397 -0.91 3.10 -71.80
C GLY A 397 -1.58 1.73 -71.65
N TYR A 398 -2.42 1.51 -70.63
CA TYR A 398 -3.00 0.18 -70.31
C TYR A 398 -1.93 -0.89 -70.16
N ALA A 399 -0.79 -0.54 -69.57
CA ALA A 399 0.37 -1.45 -69.44
C ALA A 399 0.00 -2.68 -68.59
N PRO A 400 0.34 -3.89 -69.03
CA PRO A 400 0.10 -5.11 -68.29
C PRO A 400 1.22 -5.33 -67.22
N VAL A 401 1.31 -4.41 -66.27
CA VAL A 401 2.26 -4.39 -65.17
C VAL A 401 1.55 -4.67 -63.83
N ILE A 402 2.27 -5.30 -62.90
CA ILE A 402 1.75 -5.68 -61.61
C ILE A 402 2.82 -5.44 -60.50
N VAL A 403 2.37 -5.01 -59.33
CA VAL A 403 3.17 -4.93 -58.10
C VAL A 403 2.62 -5.94 -57.10
N LEU A 404 3.47 -6.76 -56.51
CA LEU A 404 3.07 -7.87 -55.62
C LEU A 404 3.17 -7.39 -54.16
N GLY A 405 2.22 -7.76 -53.36
CA GLY A 405 2.37 -7.72 -51.89
C GLY A 405 3.36 -8.82 -51.42
N GLN A 406 3.92 -8.67 -50.24
CA GLN A 406 5.01 -9.52 -49.76
C GLN A 406 4.62 -11.01 -49.69
N THR A 407 3.44 -11.36 -49.15
CA THR A 407 2.92 -12.71 -49.06
C THR A 407 2.77 -13.36 -50.42
N VAL A 408 2.29 -12.61 -51.43
CA VAL A 408 2.17 -13.10 -52.80
C VAL A 408 3.53 -13.35 -53.41
N ALA A 409 4.48 -12.44 -53.23
CA ALA A 409 5.84 -12.55 -53.70
C ALA A 409 6.55 -13.78 -53.12
N GLU A 410 6.50 -13.95 -51.80
CA GLU A 410 7.11 -15.09 -51.09
C GLU A 410 6.46 -16.43 -51.50
N THR A 411 5.14 -16.45 -51.70
CA THR A 411 4.43 -17.67 -52.09
C THR A 411 4.75 -18.09 -53.50
N MET A 412 4.85 -17.12 -54.42
CA MET A 412 5.10 -17.40 -55.85
C MET A 412 6.58 -17.62 -56.13
N PHE A 413 7.49 -16.94 -55.40
CA PHE A 413 8.95 -16.96 -55.57
C PHE A 413 9.69 -17.39 -54.28
N PRO A 414 9.46 -18.63 -53.75
CA PRO A 414 9.95 -19.03 -52.43
C PRO A 414 11.46 -19.21 -52.32
N ASP A 415 12.16 -19.38 -53.45
CA ASP A 415 13.58 -19.68 -53.49
C ASP A 415 14.48 -18.43 -53.42
N GLY A 416 13.91 -17.25 -53.08
CA GLY A 416 14.63 -15.98 -53.00
C GLY A 416 14.99 -15.38 -54.37
N GLU A 417 14.38 -15.89 -55.44
CA GLU A 417 14.47 -15.26 -56.78
C GLU A 417 13.74 -13.92 -56.74
N SER A 418 14.34 -12.86 -57.34
CA SER A 418 13.64 -11.57 -57.47
C SER A 418 12.41 -11.77 -58.33
N ALA A 419 11.26 -11.33 -57.81
CA ALA A 419 10.02 -11.34 -58.55
C ALA A 419 10.01 -10.26 -59.67
N VAL A 420 10.82 -9.22 -59.50
CA VAL A 420 10.84 -8.07 -60.42
C VAL A 420 11.41 -8.49 -61.78
N GLY A 421 10.72 -8.13 -62.84
CA GLY A 421 11.04 -8.48 -64.23
C GLY A 421 10.47 -9.83 -64.68
N GLN A 422 9.86 -10.60 -63.79
CA GLN A 422 9.20 -11.87 -64.14
C GLN A 422 7.77 -11.65 -64.65
N TYR A 423 7.24 -12.62 -65.39
CA TYR A 423 5.89 -12.58 -65.91
C TYR A 423 5.00 -13.56 -65.16
N VAL A 424 3.93 -13.05 -64.55
CA VAL A 424 2.90 -13.87 -63.89
C VAL A 424 1.61 -13.88 -64.70
N LEU A 425 0.92 -15.01 -64.71
CA LEU A 425 -0.38 -15.14 -65.37
C LEU A 425 -1.48 -14.85 -64.37
N VAL A 426 -2.33 -13.87 -64.66
CA VAL A 426 -3.53 -13.54 -63.88
C VAL A 426 -4.74 -13.89 -64.75
N GLN A 427 -5.53 -14.88 -64.39
CA GLN A 427 -6.67 -15.35 -65.23
C GLN A 427 -6.27 -15.55 -66.71
N SER A 428 -5.10 -16.07 -66.96
CA SER A 428 -4.54 -16.31 -68.28
C SER A 428 -4.01 -15.07 -69.03
N VAL A 429 -3.98 -13.91 -68.41
CA VAL A 429 -3.38 -12.67 -68.93
C VAL A 429 -1.96 -12.51 -68.33
N PRO A 430 -0.92 -12.35 -69.13
CA PRO A 430 0.42 -12.13 -68.61
C PRO A 430 0.58 -10.69 -68.15
N PHE A 431 1.18 -10.54 -66.95
CA PHE A 431 1.58 -9.28 -66.32
C PHE A 431 3.05 -9.32 -65.98
N GLU A 432 3.78 -8.26 -66.24
CA GLU A 432 5.17 -8.08 -65.84
C GLU A 432 5.21 -7.54 -64.40
N VAL A 433 5.96 -8.22 -63.52
CA VAL A 433 6.16 -7.75 -62.13
C VAL A 433 7.16 -6.62 -62.17
N VAL A 434 6.73 -5.40 -61.82
CA VAL A 434 7.60 -4.20 -61.78
C VAL A 434 8.10 -3.86 -60.36
N GLY A 435 7.51 -4.44 -59.31
CA GLY A 435 7.95 -4.24 -57.92
C GLY A 435 7.24 -5.12 -56.93
N THR A 436 7.73 -5.07 -55.71
CA THR A 436 7.12 -5.72 -54.53
C THR A 436 6.92 -4.68 -53.42
N MET A 437 5.84 -4.80 -52.69
CA MET A 437 5.53 -3.91 -51.54
C MET A 437 6.26 -4.38 -50.28
N GLN A 438 6.54 -3.45 -49.37
CA GLN A 438 7.04 -3.80 -48.02
C GLN A 438 5.99 -4.61 -47.24
N ALA A 439 6.46 -5.52 -46.37
CA ALA A 439 5.58 -6.27 -45.49
C ALA A 439 4.84 -5.31 -44.51
N LYS A 440 3.52 -5.36 -44.52
CA LYS A 440 2.63 -4.58 -43.64
C LYS A 440 2.03 -5.45 -42.54
N GLY A 441 2.00 -6.77 -42.76
CA GLY A 441 1.55 -7.76 -41.82
C GLY A 441 0.04 -7.97 -41.78
N ALA A 442 -0.43 -8.64 -40.73
CA ALA A 442 -1.84 -8.97 -40.57
C ALA A 442 -2.66 -7.75 -40.13
N ALA A 443 -3.80 -7.51 -40.81
CA ALA A 443 -4.79 -6.52 -40.39
C ALA A 443 -5.55 -6.99 -39.15
N MET A 444 -6.35 -6.05 -38.59
CA MET A 444 -7.35 -6.37 -37.59
C MET A 444 -8.23 -7.57 -38.04
N PHE A 445 -8.45 -8.54 -37.17
CA PHE A 445 -9.15 -9.82 -37.45
C PHE A 445 -8.37 -10.86 -38.26
N GLY A 446 -7.02 -10.79 -38.30
CA GLY A 446 -6.16 -11.85 -38.83
C GLY A 446 -6.16 -11.97 -40.36
N ARG A 447 -6.70 -10.99 -41.08
CA ARG A 447 -6.59 -10.94 -42.53
C ARG A 447 -5.20 -10.43 -42.92
N ASP A 448 -4.51 -11.16 -43.78
CA ASP A 448 -3.21 -10.76 -44.31
C ASP A 448 -3.38 -9.58 -45.29
N GLN A 449 -2.74 -8.43 -45.01
CA GLN A 449 -2.76 -7.26 -45.89
C GLN A 449 -1.79 -7.44 -47.05
N ASP A 450 -0.79 -8.27 -46.90
CA ASP A 450 0.28 -8.51 -47.87
C ASP A 450 -0.13 -9.54 -48.95
N ASP A 451 -1.30 -10.22 -48.76
CA ASP A 451 -1.87 -11.10 -49.80
C ASP A 451 -2.73 -10.33 -50.80
N VAL A 452 -2.08 -9.44 -51.55
CA VAL A 452 -2.67 -8.60 -52.58
C VAL A 452 -1.71 -8.37 -53.75
N ALA A 453 -2.24 -8.19 -54.95
CA ALA A 453 -1.49 -7.74 -56.11
C ALA A 453 -2.11 -6.48 -56.70
N LEU A 454 -1.31 -5.48 -57.02
CA LEU A 454 -1.73 -4.14 -57.42
C LEU A 454 -1.48 -3.96 -58.94
N VAL A 455 -2.50 -3.48 -59.64
CA VAL A 455 -2.43 -3.23 -61.10
C VAL A 455 -2.94 -1.85 -61.42
N PRO A 456 -2.53 -1.21 -62.58
CA PRO A 456 -3.13 0.02 -63.02
C PRO A 456 -4.65 -0.14 -63.17
N MET A 457 -5.45 0.84 -62.67
CA MET A 457 -6.90 0.77 -62.71
C MET A 457 -7.46 0.55 -64.12
N THR A 458 -6.89 1.20 -65.12
CA THR A 458 -7.30 1.09 -66.53
C THR A 458 -7.06 -0.33 -67.08
N THR A 459 -5.89 -0.92 -66.81
CA THR A 459 -5.53 -2.28 -67.22
C THR A 459 -6.42 -3.30 -66.49
N GLY A 460 -6.63 -3.13 -65.18
CA GLY A 460 -7.50 -3.98 -64.35
C GLY A 460 -8.94 -3.96 -64.87
N THR A 461 -9.48 -2.77 -65.17
CA THR A 461 -10.85 -2.60 -65.67
C THR A 461 -11.04 -3.26 -67.04
N MET A 462 -10.06 -3.11 -67.94
CA MET A 462 -10.15 -3.63 -69.28
C MET A 462 -9.96 -5.15 -69.38
N ARG A 463 -9.04 -5.71 -68.55
CA ARG A 463 -8.57 -7.10 -68.72
C ARG A 463 -9.11 -8.05 -67.63
N LEU A 464 -9.48 -7.54 -66.47
CA LEU A 464 -9.78 -8.38 -65.27
C LEU A 464 -11.18 -8.15 -64.71
N PHE A 465 -11.61 -6.88 -64.57
CA PHE A 465 -12.83 -6.58 -63.83
C PHE A 465 -14.09 -6.49 -64.71
N GLY A 466 -13.94 -6.16 -65.99
CA GLY A 466 -15.02 -6.11 -66.94
C GLY A 466 -16.12 -5.04 -66.73
N ARG A 467 -15.92 -4.17 -65.75
CA ARG A 467 -16.89 -3.13 -65.35
C ARG A 467 -16.17 -1.86 -64.91
N HIS A 468 -16.83 -0.68 -64.99
CA HIS A 468 -16.21 0.64 -64.74
C HIS A 468 -16.45 1.24 -63.34
N HIS A 469 -17.20 0.59 -62.46
CA HIS A 469 -17.47 1.12 -61.11
C HIS A 469 -16.43 0.70 -60.09
N LEU A 470 -16.26 1.54 -59.07
CA LEU A 470 -15.28 1.38 -58.02
C LEU A 470 -15.86 0.62 -56.81
N SER A 471 -15.04 -0.10 -56.07
CA SER A 471 -15.40 -0.69 -54.78
C SER A 471 -15.27 0.34 -53.65
N SER A 472 -14.23 1.16 -53.73
CA SER A 472 -13.95 2.22 -52.75
C SER A 472 -13.09 3.33 -53.38
N ILE A 473 -13.08 4.48 -52.71
CA ILE A 473 -12.15 5.58 -52.95
C ILE A 473 -11.41 5.84 -51.63
N SER A 474 -10.10 5.74 -51.67
CA SER A 474 -9.26 6.08 -50.50
C SER A 474 -8.76 7.52 -50.63
N VAL A 475 -9.02 8.34 -49.62
CA VAL A 475 -8.76 9.79 -49.65
C VAL A 475 -7.81 10.12 -48.52
N LYS A 476 -6.62 10.67 -48.81
CA LYS A 476 -5.68 11.19 -47.82
C LYS A 476 -5.94 12.65 -47.55
N VAL A 477 -6.18 12.97 -46.27
CA VAL A 477 -6.40 14.33 -45.76
C VAL A 477 -5.07 14.91 -45.27
N THR A 478 -4.91 16.23 -45.36
CA THR A 478 -3.68 16.94 -44.97
C THR A 478 -3.33 16.74 -43.50
N ASP A 479 -4.31 16.79 -42.61
CA ASP A 479 -4.14 16.61 -41.17
C ASP A 479 -5.38 15.93 -40.55
N ALA A 480 -5.18 15.17 -39.48
CA ALA A 480 -6.27 14.52 -38.74
C ALA A 480 -7.31 15.54 -38.23
N ALA A 481 -6.88 16.78 -37.94
CA ALA A 481 -7.78 17.86 -37.49
C ALA A 481 -8.86 18.25 -38.50
N TYR A 482 -8.62 18.03 -39.80
CA TYR A 482 -9.58 18.35 -40.87
C TYR A 482 -10.40 17.17 -41.36
N ILE A 483 -10.26 16.00 -40.76
CA ILE A 483 -10.92 14.77 -41.21
C ILE A 483 -12.44 14.91 -41.19
N ASP A 484 -13.02 15.38 -40.11
CA ASP A 484 -14.49 15.49 -39.98
C ASP A 484 -15.07 16.53 -40.92
N GLU A 485 -14.38 17.66 -41.12
CA GLU A 485 -14.76 18.69 -42.06
C GLU A 485 -14.72 18.16 -43.52
N THR A 486 -13.63 17.43 -43.85
CA THR A 486 -13.44 16.82 -45.16
C THR A 486 -14.44 15.69 -45.40
N GLN A 487 -14.75 14.89 -44.38
CA GLN A 487 -15.80 13.87 -44.46
C GLN A 487 -17.15 14.51 -44.84
N ALA A 488 -17.56 15.52 -44.08
CA ALA A 488 -18.82 16.24 -44.36
C ALA A 488 -18.85 16.87 -45.75
N ALA A 489 -17.70 17.39 -46.22
CA ALA A 489 -17.58 17.95 -47.59
C ALA A 489 -17.73 16.86 -48.65
N ILE A 490 -17.11 15.70 -48.50
CA ILE A 490 -17.23 14.53 -49.38
C ILE A 490 -18.69 14.03 -49.42
N GLU A 491 -19.32 13.87 -48.23
CA GLU A 491 -20.72 13.44 -48.14
C GLU A 491 -21.66 14.40 -48.86
N LYS A 492 -21.47 15.70 -48.66
CA LYS A 492 -22.26 16.74 -49.36
C LYS A 492 -22.03 16.74 -50.88
N LEU A 493 -20.78 16.57 -51.30
CA LEU A 493 -20.40 16.50 -52.71
C LEU A 493 -21.04 15.31 -53.41
N LEU A 494 -20.88 14.12 -52.86
CA LEU A 494 -21.39 12.88 -53.42
C LEU A 494 -22.93 12.84 -53.38
N MET A 495 -23.54 13.33 -52.30
CA MET A 495 -25.00 13.47 -52.24
C MET A 495 -25.55 14.41 -53.33
N ALA A 496 -24.85 15.51 -53.62
CA ALA A 496 -25.24 16.42 -54.71
C ALA A 496 -25.08 15.79 -56.11
N ARG A 497 -24.09 14.91 -56.29
CA ARG A 497 -23.82 14.23 -57.56
C ARG A 497 -24.72 13.03 -57.82
N HIS A 498 -24.95 12.22 -56.78
CA HIS A 498 -25.72 10.96 -56.87
C HIS A 498 -27.21 11.16 -56.63
N GLY A 499 -27.61 12.23 -55.91
CA GLY A 499 -28.99 12.47 -55.54
C GLY A 499 -29.56 11.55 -54.45
N THR A 500 -28.80 10.54 -54.04
CA THR A 500 -29.16 9.55 -53.04
C THR A 500 -27.94 9.18 -52.20
N GLU A 501 -28.16 8.73 -50.97
CA GLU A 501 -27.10 8.24 -50.07
C GLU A 501 -26.77 6.76 -50.38
N ASP A 502 -26.06 6.54 -51.48
CA ASP A 502 -25.67 5.23 -52.00
C ASP A 502 -24.17 4.92 -51.77
N PHE A 503 -23.56 5.63 -50.84
CA PHE A 503 -22.16 5.49 -50.39
C PHE A 503 -22.06 5.59 -48.87
N ARG A 504 -20.90 5.24 -48.34
CA ARG A 504 -20.52 5.43 -46.91
C ARG A 504 -19.12 5.95 -46.84
N VAL A 505 -18.93 7.02 -46.07
CA VAL A 505 -17.61 7.52 -45.72
C VAL A 505 -17.20 6.94 -44.35
N ARG A 506 -16.07 6.25 -44.30
CA ARG A 506 -15.50 5.74 -43.07
C ARG A 506 -14.27 6.55 -42.73
N ASN A 507 -14.27 7.05 -41.52
CA ASN A 507 -13.14 7.74 -40.93
C ASN A 507 -12.29 6.74 -40.13
N THR A 508 -11.03 6.60 -40.51
CA THR A 508 -10.08 5.70 -39.76
C THR A 508 -9.75 6.26 -38.38
N ALA A 509 -9.73 7.60 -38.21
CA ALA A 509 -9.51 8.24 -36.93
C ALA A 509 -10.62 7.91 -35.91
N SER A 510 -11.87 7.76 -36.34
CA SER A 510 -12.98 7.39 -35.46
C SER A 510 -12.82 5.99 -34.85
N LEU A 511 -12.10 5.09 -35.52
CA LEU A 511 -11.74 3.79 -34.98
C LEU A 511 -10.76 3.91 -33.80
N LEU A 512 -9.82 4.86 -33.88
CA LEU A 512 -8.91 5.18 -32.78
C LEU A 512 -9.67 5.69 -31.55
N GLU A 513 -10.58 6.63 -31.76
CA GLU A 513 -11.40 7.19 -30.67
C GLU A 513 -12.27 6.11 -30.00
N MET A 514 -12.92 5.26 -30.81
CA MET A 514 -13.74 4.16 -30.33
C MET A 514 -12.89 3.13 -29.57
N ALA A 515 -11.68 2.80 -30.06
CA ALA A 515 -10.75 1.93 -29.39
C ALA A 515 -10.31 2.54 -28.06
N ASP A 516 -9.91 3.82 -28.03
CA ASP A 516 -9.48 4.50 -26.81
C ASP A 516 -10.61 4.59 -25.77
N ALA A 517 -11.83 4.92 -26.17
CA ALA A 517 -13.01 4.93 -25.30
C ALA A 517 -13.30 3.52 -24.70
N THR A 518 -13.16 2.48 -25.54
CA THR A 518 -13.33 1.08 -25.09
C THR A 518 -12.26 0.70 -24.08
N TYR A 519 -10.98 1.00 -24.34
CA TYR A 519 -9.89 0.73 -23.43
C TYR A 519 -10.01 1.52 -22.12
N THR A 520 -10.46 2.78 -22.19
CA THR A 520 -10.72 3.58 -21.00
C THR A 520 -11.80 2.94 -20.13
N THR A 521 -12.89 2.48 -20.74
CA THR A 521 -13.97 1.78 -20.03
C THR A 521 -13.48 0.49 -19.38
N LEU A 522 -12.71 -0.32 -20.11
CA LEU A 522 -12.09 -1.54 -19.58
C LEU A 522 -11.14 -1.24 -18.42
N THR A 523 -10.30 -0.21 -18.54
CA THR A 523 -9.36 0.20 -17.50
C THR A 523 -10.09 0.62 -16.23
N ILE A 524 -11.20 1.37 -16.33
CA ILE A 524 -12.03 1.74 -15.19
C ILE A 524 -12.65 0.49 -14.53
N LEU A 525 -13.19 -0.42 -15.34
CA LEU A 525 -13.79 -1.66 -14.84
C LEU A 525 -12.75 -2.52 -14.10
N LEU A 526 -11.60 -2.74 -14.71
CA LEU A 526 -10.50 -3.50 -14.14
C LEU A 526 -9.95 -2.82 -12.88
N GLY A 527 -9.79 -1.49 -12.91
CA GLY A 527 -9.39 -0.69 -11.76
C GLY A 527 -10.38 -0.80 -10.59
N SER A 528 -11.67 -0.88 -10.88
CA SER A 528 -12.71 -1.07 -9.87
C SER A 528 -12.60 -2.44 -9.19
N VAL A 529 -12.37 -3.51 -9.96
CA VAL A 529 -12.14 -4.87 -9.42
C VAL A 529 -10.87 -4.89 -8.55
N ALA A 530 -9.81 -4.24 -9.03
CA ALA A 530 -8.56 -4.12 -8.29
C ALA A 530 -8.75 -3.35 -6.97
N ALA A 531 -9.50 -2.25 -6.97
CA ALA A 531 -9.82 -1.47 -5.77
C ALA A 531 -10.61 -2.32 -4.76
N ILE A 532 -11.60 -3.10 -5.20
CA ILE A 532 -12.35 -4.02 -4.33
C ILE A 532 -11.41 -5.08 -3.73
N SER A 533 -10.53 -5.68 -4.53
CA SER A 533 -9.56 -6.68 -4.06
C SER A 533 -8.62 -6.10 -2.99
N LEU A 534 -8.15 -4.88 -3.19
CA LEU A 534 -7.29 -4.18 -2.24
C LEU A 534 -8.05 -3.82 -0.95
N LEU A 535 -9.33 -3.46 -1.05
CA LEU A 535 -10.22 -3.18 0.07
C LEU A 535 -10.43 -4.44 0.94
N VAL A 536 -10.67 -5.59 0.30
CA VAL A 536 -10.79 -6.89 0.99
C VAL A 536 -9.48 -7.24 1.69
N GLY A 537 -8.34 -7.06 1.01
CA GLY A 537 -7.02 -7.23 1.62
C GLY A 537 -6.80 -6.30 2.83
N GLY A 538 -7.22 -5.05 2.74
CA GLY A 538 -7.16 -4.07 3.83
C GLY A 538 -8.03 -4.45 5.04
N ILE A 539 -9.25 -4.93 4.82
CA ILE A 539 -10.11 -5.46 5.88
C ILE A 539 -9.45 -6.67 6.56
N GLY A 540 -8.77 -7.51 5.78
CA GLY A 540 -7.98 -8.62 6.31
C GLY A 540 -6.87 -8.13 7.26
N VAL A 541 -6.11 -7.11 6.85
CA VAL A 541 -5.10 -6.47 7.70
C VAL A 541 -5.74 -5.90 8.97
N MET A 542 -6.84 -5.17 8.86
CA MET A 542 -7.55 -4.59 10.00
C MET A 542 -7.99 -5.65 11.01
N ASN A 543 -8.61 -6.75 10.55
CA ASN A 543 -9.09 -7.82 11.42
C ASN A 543 -7.93 -8.48 12.18
N ILE A 544 -6.82 -8.75 11.51
CA ILE A 544 -5.66 -9.37 12.14
C ILE A 544 -4.99 -8.40 13.14
N MET A 545 -4.91 -7.12 12.81
CA MET A 545 -4.42 -6.10 13.73
C MET A 545 -5.32 -5.96 14.97
N LEU A 546 -6.65 -6.05 14.82
CA LEU A 546 -7.58 -6.04 15.95
C LEU A 546 -7.36 -7.24 16.89
N VAL A 547 -7.18 -8.44 16.32
CA VAL A 547 -6.84 -9.65 17.10
C VAL A 547 -5.49 -9.47 17.78
N SER A 548 -4.48 -8.96 17.08
CA SER A 548 -3.15 -8.67 17.66
C SER A 548 -3.23 -7.71 18.84
N VAL A 549 -4.06 -6.66 18.75
CA VAL A 549 -4.29 -5.72 19.85
C VAL A 549 -4.92 -6.41 21.05
N THR A 550 -5.92 -7.28 20.85
CA THR A 550 -6.58 -8.01 21.96
C THR A 550 -5.64 -9.00 22.62
N GLU A 551 -4.86 -9.76 21.85
CA GLU A 551 -3.86 -10.69 22.41
C GLU A 551 -2.73 -9.98 23.17
N ARG A 552 -2.41 -8.75 22.80
CA ARG A 552 -1.33 -7.96 23.40
C ARG A 552 -1.82 -6.88 24.36
N THR A 553 -3.07 -6.97 24.82
CA THR A 553 -3.68 -5.96 25.73
C THR A 553 -2.83 -5.72 26.96
N ARG A 554 -2.36 -6.78 27.63
CA ARG A 554 -1.47 -6.69 28.82
C ARG A 554 -0.14 -6.04 28.47
N GLU A 555 0.48 -6.39 27.35
CA GLU A 555 1.73 -5.78 26.85
C GLU A 555 1.57 -4.27 26.66
N ILE A 556 0.44 -3.82 26.09
CA ILE A 556 0.11 -2.41 25.92
C ILE A 556 -0.05 -1.73 27.29
N GLY A 557 -0.73 -2.39 28.24
CA GLY A 557 -0.87 -1.92 29.61
C GLY A 557 0.48 -1.68 30.29
N ILE A 558 1.42 -2.62 30.16
CA ILE A 558 2.78 -2.49 30.71
C ILE A 558 3.51 -1.27 30.09
N ARG A 559 3.41 -1.09 28.78
CA ARG A 559 4.00 0.07 28.12
C ARG A 559 3.41 1.39 28.62
N MET A 560 2.09 1.46 28.78
CA MET A 560 1.42 2.66 29.30
C MET A 560 1.80 2.92 30.76
N ALA A 561 1.93 1.87 31.58
CA ALA A 561 2.37 2.00 32.98
C ALA A 561 3.82 2.50 33.08
N THR A 562 4.69 2.11 32.16
CA THR A 562 6.08 2.57 32.09
C THR A 562 6.25 3.92 31.40
N GLY A 563 5.16 4.60 31.05
CA GLY A 563 5.13 5.99 30.57
C GLY A 563 4.99 6.18 29.06
N ALA A 564 4.56 5.17 28.32
CA ALA A 564 4.18 5.34 26.92
C ALA A 564 2.98 6.26 26.78
N ARG A 565 3.04 7.23 25.86
CA ARG A 565 1.92 8.10 25.50
C ARG A 565 0.99 7.38 24.52
N LYS A 566 -0.24 7.85 24.39
CA LYS A 566 -1.18 7.33 23.39
C LYS A 566 -0.59 7.38 21.98
N ARG A 567 0.16 8.44 21.67
CA ARG A 567 0.83 8.61 20.38
C ARG A 567 1.89 7.54 20.13
N ASP A 568 2.64 7.13 21.14
CA ASP A 568 3.71 6.14 21.02
C ASP A 568 3.11 4.77 20.66
N ILE A 569 2.01 4.39 21.31
CA ILE A 569 1.25 3.17 20.99
C ILE A 569 0.64 3.23 19.58
N LEU A 570 0.02 4.36 19.24
CA LEU A 570 -0.58 4.57 17.91
C LEU A 570 0.48 4.47 16.80
N LEU A 571 1.63 5.11 16.99
CA LEU A 571 2.74 5.08 16.04
C LEU A 571 3.26 3.65 15.85
N GLN A 572 3.44 2.91 16.96
CA GLN A 572 3.92 1.54 16.92
C GLN A 572 3.01 0.64 16.08
N PHE A 573 1.70 0.59 16.39
CA PHE A 573 0.77 -0.28 15.68
C PHE A 573 0.54 0.16 14.23
N ASN A 574 0.55 1.47 13.97
CA ASN A 574 0.43 1.99 12.60
C ASN A 574 1.66 1.63 11.75
N THR A 575 2.87 1.75 12.33
CA THR A 575 4.11 1.30 11.68
C THR A 575 4.10 -0.20 11.41
N GLU A 576 3.55 -1.01 12.32
CA GLU A 576 3.40 -2.46 12.13
C GLU A 576 2.52 -2.78 10.91
N ALA A 577 1.37 -2.10 10.77
CA ALA A 577 0.50 -2.22 9.59
C ALA A 577 1.19 -1.77 8.28
N LEU A 578 1.92 -0.65 8.33
CA LEU A 578 2.65 -0.13 7.17
C LEU A 578 3.78 -1.06 6.72
N VAL A 579 4.51 -1.69 7.65
CA VAL A 579 5.57 -2.66 7.33
C VAL A 579 4.96 -3.91 6.68
N VAL A 580 3.83 -4.41 7.19
CA VAL A 580 3.09 -5.53 6.58
C VAL A 580 2.68 -5.20 5.16
N CYS A 581 2.03 -4.05 4.96
CA CYS A 581 1.57 -3.63 3.63
C CYS A 581 2.73 -3.30 2.69
N GLY A 582 3.84 -2.77 3.19
CA GLY A 582 5.06 -2.53 2.42
C GLY A 582 5.70 -3.82 1.91
N ILE A 583 5.85 -4.83 2.79
CA ILE A 583 6.37 -6.16 2.41
C ILE A 583 5.40 -6.83 1.43
N GLY A 584 4.09 -6.82 1.74
CA GLY A 584 3.05 -7.38 0.88
C GLY A 584 3.01 -6.71 -0.48
N GLY A 585 3.09 -5.38 -0.53
CA GLY A 585 3.15 -4.60 -1.76
C GLY A 585 4.37 -4.92 -2.61
N ALA A 586 5.57 -4.94 -2.02
CA ALA A 586 6.80 -5.30 -2.72
C ALA A 586 6.77 -6.73 -3.27
N SER A 587 6.32 -7.69 -2.44
CA SER A 587 6.17 -9.09 -2.85
C SER A 587 5.10 -9.25 -3.94
N GLY A 588 4.00 -8.50 -3.84
CA GLY A 588 2.93 -8.47 -4.84
C GLY A 588 3.40 -7.93 -6.19
N ILE A 589 4.23 -6.88 -6.19
CA ILE A 589 4.84 -6.35 -7.42
C ILE A 589 5.75 -7.40 -8.06
N LEU A 590 6.63 -8.05 -7.29
CA LEU A 590 7.52 -9.09 -7.82
C LEU A 590 6.73 -10.25 -8.42
N LEU A 591 5.68 -10.70 -7.73
CA LEU A 591 4.78 -11.75 -8.22
C LEU A 591 4.04 -11.30 -9.47
N GLY A 592 3.50 -10.07 -9.49
CA GLY A 592 2.79 -9.48 -10.62
C GLY A 592 3.67 -9.36 -11.87
N LEU A 593 4.90 -8.83 -11.71
CA LEU A 593 5.87 -8.74 -12.82
C LEU A 593 6.29 -10.13 -13.31
N GLY A 594 6.47 -11.10 -12.42
CA GLY A 594 6.76 -12.48 -12.79
C GLY A 594 5.64 -13.13 -13.62
N LEU A 595 4.38 -12.96 -13.19
CA LEU A 595 3.20 -13.45 -13.93
C LEU A 595 3.02 -12.73 -15.27
N ALA A 596 3.27 -11.41 -15.32
CA ALA A 596 3.26 -10.65 -16.57
C ALA A 596 4.33 -11.17 -17.55
N GLY A 597 5.53 -11.51 -17.05
CA GLY A 597 6.58 -12.14 -17.86
C GLY A 597 6.18 -13.53 -18.40
N ILE A 598 5.51 -14.34 -17.59
CA ILE A 598 4.97 -15.64 -18.05
C ILE A 598 3.89 -15.42 -19.11
N ALA A 599 3.00 -14.43 -18.94
CA ALA A 599 1.98 -14.09 -19.94
C ALA A 599 2.61 -13.65 -21.26
N GLN A 600 3.70 -12.87 -21.23
CA GLN A 600 4.46 -12.48 -22.41
C GLN A 600 5.08 -13.70 -23.11
N TRP A 601 5.67 -14.62 -22.33
CA TRP A 601 6.21 -15.86 -22.89
C TRP A 601 5.13 -16.74 -23.52
N ALA A 602 3.90 -16.71 -23.00
CA ALA A 602 2.74 -17.39 -23.59
C ALA A 602 2.16 -16.68 -24.82
N GLY A 603 2.80 -15.61 -25.34
CA GLY A 603 2.41 -14.88 -26.54
C GLY A 603 1.42 -13.74 -26.33
N MET A 604 1.14 -13.33 -25.08
CA MET A 604 0.29 -12.18 -24.81
C MET A 604 1.09 -10.86 -24.97
N ASN A 605 0.44 -9.82 -25.47
CA ASN A 605 1.05 -8.49 -25.54
C ASN A 605 1.07 -7.85 -24.15
N VAL A 606 2.27 -7.66 -23.60
CA VAL A 606 2.48 -7.09 -22.27
C VAL A 606 3.39 -5.86 -22.38
N ALA A 607 3.00 -4.75 -21.77
CA ALA A 607 3.82 -3.56 -21.66
C ALA A 607 4.38 -3.42 -20.23
N PHE A 608 5.69 -3.50 -20.09
CA PHE A 608 6.37 -3.23 -18.82
C PHE A 608 6.61 -1.74 -18.67
N SER A 609 5.84 -1.09 -17.79
CA SER A 609 6.03 0.31 -17.44
C SER A 609 6.16 0.46 -15.92
N ALA A 610 6.76 1.55 -15.45
CA ALA A 610 6.91 1.83 -14.01
C ALA A 610 5.60 2.32 -13.36
N GLY A 611 4.64 2.78 -14.14
CA GLY A 611 3.38 3.34 -13.65
C GLY A 611 2.55 2.38 -12.80
N PRO A 612 2.15 1.21 -13.34
CA PRO A 612 1.36 0.22 -12.59
C PRO A 612 1.98 -0.23 -11.28
N PRO A 613 3.28 -0.60 -11.19
CA PRO A 613 3.92 -0.95 -9.92
C PRO A 613 3.89 0.18 -8.88
N ILE A 614 4.17 1.43 -9.28
CA ILE A 614 4.16 2.59 -8.38
C ILE A 614 2.73 2.85 -7.88
N LEU A 615 1.73 2.81 -8.76
CA LEU A 615 0.33 2.99 -8.39
C LEU A 615 -0.12 1.89 -7.41
N ALA A 616 0.14 0.63 -7.72
CA ALA A 616 -0.23 -0.52 -6.89
C ALA A 616 0.42 -0.46 -5.50
N PHE A 617 1.72 -0.11 -5.43
CA PHE A 617 2.43 0.07 -4.15
C PHE A 617 1.84 1.21 -3.32
N SER A 618 1.58 2.36 -3.95
CA SER A 618 1.00 3.53 -3.29
C SER A 618 -0.39 3.22 -2.73
N CYS A 619 -1.22 2.52 -3.49
CA CYS A 619 -2.53 2.07 -3.04
C CYS A 619 -2.44 1.08 -1.87
N ALA A 620 -1.50 0.11 -1.91
CA ALA A 620 -1.28 -0.82 -0.80
C ALA A 620 -0.81 -0.09 0.47
N PHE A 621 0.07 0.89 0.33
CA PHE A 621 0.56 1.69 1.45
C PHE A 621 -0.55 2.54 2.08
N LEU A 622 -1.38 3.20 1.25
CA LEU A 622 -2.57 3.94 1.72
C LEU A 622 -3.58 3.03 2.40
N THR A 623 -3.80 1.84 1.88
CA THR A 623 -4.67 0.81 2.51
C THR A 623 -4.13 0.43 3.88
N GLY A 624 -2.82 0.19 4.00
CA GLY A 624 -2.17 -0.09 5.28
C GLY A 624 -2.35 1.04 6.30
N LEU A 625 -2.20 2.28 5.87
CA LEU A 625 -2.40 3.46 6.72
C LEU A 625 -3.86 3.57 7.20
N LEU A 626 -4.81 3.42 6.29
CA LEU A 626 -6.24 3.58 6.58
C LEU A 626 -6.77 2.49 7.51
N PHE A 627 -6.52 1.22 7.15
CA PHE A 627 -7.03 0.08 7.89
C PHE A 627 -6.20 -0.26 9.14
N GLY A 628 -4.92 0.15 9.21
CA GLY A 628 -4.09 0.06 10.41
C GLY A 628 -4.44 1.08 11.48
N TYR A 629 -4.98 2.24 11.08
CA TYR A 629 -5.28 3.33 12.03
C TYR A 629 -6.35 2.99 13.05
N LEU A 630 -7.44 2.31 12.67
CA LEU A 630 -8.54 1.95 13.58
C LEU A 630 -8.09 1.03 14.72
N PRO A 631 -7.38 -0.12 14.45
CA PRO A 631 -6.81 -0.95 15.51
C PRO A 631 -5.78 -0.21 16.38
N ALA A 632 -4.92 0.59 15.76
CA ALA A 632 -3.91 1.38 16.47
C ALA A 632 -4.56 2.39 17.43
N ARG A 633 -5.62 3.06 17.01
CA ARG A 633 -6.40 3.98 17.84
C ARG A 633 -7.10 3.24 19.00
N LYS A 634 -7.62 2.02 18.75
CA LYS A 634 -8.21 1.19 19.80
C LYS A 634 -7.17 0.82 20.85
N ALA A 635 -5.98 0.38 20.42
CA ALA A 635 -4.85 0.09 21.31
C ALA A 635 -4.42 1.30 22.15
N ALA A 636 -4.30 2.47 21.53
CA ALA A 636 -3.88 3.71 22.19
C ALA A 636 -4.91 4.25 23.20
N ASN A 637 -6.17 3.83 23.12
CA ASN A 637 -7.24 4.25 24.02
C ASN A 637 -7.59 3.20 25.07
N LEU A 638 -6.82 2.13 25.20
CA LEU A 638 -6.99 1.15 26.30
C LEU A 638 -6.77 1.85 27.64
N ASP A 639 -7.55 1.44 28.63
CA ASP A 639 -7.33 1.82 30.02
C ASP A 639 -6.14 1.00 30.57
N PRO A 640 -5.08 1.67 31.09
CA PRO A 640 -3.91 0.96 31.58
C PRO A 640 -4.21 -0.05 32.71
N VAL A 641 -5.14 0.29 33.61
CA VAL A 641 -5.52 -0.57 34.75
C VAL A 641 -6.26 -1.81 34.24
N ALA A 642 -7.25 -1.60 33.37
CA ALA A 642 -7.99 -2.70 32.77
C ALA A 642 -7.08 -3.61 31.93
N ALA A 643 -6.14 -3.01 31.18
CA ALA A 643 -5.17 -3.73 30.38
C ALA A 643 -4.18 -4.58 31.20
N LEU A 644 -3.76 -4.10 32.36
CA LEU A 644 -2.87 -4.86 33.28
C LEU A 644 -3.63 -5.99 34.01
N ALA A 645 -4.94 -5.87 34.22
CA ALA A 645 -5.78 -6.86 34.90
C ALA A 645 -6.19 -8.04 33.98
N THR A 646 -6.03 -7.92 32.67
CA THR A 646 -6.30 -9.04 31.73
C THR A 646 -5.28 -10.15 31.92
N GLU A 647 -5.75 -11.41 32.11
CA GLU A 647 -4.92 -12.62 32.25
C GLU A 647 -4.25 -13.07 30.95
#